data_969439f00d43af482ea3df081f17cdde
#
_entry.id   969439f00d43af482ea3df081f17cdde
#
_cell.length_a   1.000
_cell.length_b   1.000
_cell.length_c   1.000
_cell.angle_alpha   90.00
_cell.angle_beta   90.00
_cell.angle_gamma   90.00
#
_symmetry.space_group_name_H-M   'P 1'
#
loop_
_entity.id
_entity.type
_entity.pdbx_description
1 polymer ?
#
loop_
_entity_poly.entity_id
_entity_poly.type
_entity_poly.pdbx_seq_one_letter_code
_entity_poly.pdbx_strand_id
1 'polypeptide(L)'
;MFSKDPKKSSPDLASMLKDEAINQAKEAAMSKASARTQQAVNLAQQAASAASSLQAPAAMLTPGGGLTGGLNPADPDTAQAALRSALGLTAEPSGLVFTCEIGLFPAGTFQVTDFTLTEGLSSLYNLSLNVVSLLPYIEFQTHLGQAASLTVKRDGQIVRTVNGILAGGVQGNTDGVKTWYHFDIRPEMWIMTLNQDSRIFQDQNAPAILKTLLDEAHVKSDCLFYREALHPERTYTTQKRESAYDFWCRLAFEEGINFWFEEDQMFYSDEHMGMTAGISLTYNPQANTDITDSTATTWQYGEYLCPDQLIQKDNNYVRPSYPLMHQDQQAGGGQHSVFESYGRFQLDAEGEPLTKARFEQLRSGSRVGNATTNCFALRPGKIFTLQNHPHAPMNDSWQVITVTHHGVQPLADNGGGEGTQLSNTVSFIPGREEWRPPHRYKPTADGDELATVVGPPGEEIYVNEYGAVKVHFHWDRYGKPDHSASCWVRVAMGWSGNGYGFSAVPRIGTVVQVSYLNGDIDRPIITGCTYDGRNAPPIRFPENKTRTTFRTQTHKGEGFNELRFEDEDGKQEVFIHAQKDMNTVVRDNRSTTVGANHKEVILQNQTVSVHGSQSTSVQSDQKNVVFGNQQSIVDGEVVIASAKGIRLISGTSVLQLSPSGRVTIACENFDFYASGSGQIATGEILDLNMDNAAPGITKIDPNTDTIASTKSQFFPEK
;
A
#
# COMPACT_ATOMS: atom_id res chain seq x y z
N MET A 1 0.60 54.81 28.20
CA MET A 1 1.64 55.60 27.52
C MET A 1 2.70 54.61 26.97
N PHE A 2 3.01 54.73 25.70
CA PHE A 2 3.93 54.03 24.83
C PHE A 2 3.59 52.64 24.31
N SER A 3 2.90 52.69 23.17
CA SER A 3 2.91 51.81 22.02
C SER A 3 4.34 51.52 21.53
N LYS A 4 4.65 50.25 21.12
CA LYS A 4 5.74 49.94 20.17
C LYS A 4 5.19 48.96 19.14
N ASP A 5 5.07 49.44 17.90
CA ASP A 5 4.83 48.66 16.68
C ASP A 5 5.96 47.67 16.39
N PRO A 6 5.66 46.49 15.79
CA PRO A 6 6.68 45.56 15.30
C PRO A 6 7.22 46.06 13.94
N LYS A 7 8.52 46.14 13.82
CA LYS A 7 9.29 46.44 12.63
C LYS A 7 8.95 45.46 11.49
N LYS A 8 8.56 46.00 10.32
CA LYS A 8 8.63 45.31 9.03
C LYS A 8 10.12 45.00 8.75
N SER A 9 10.42 43.71 8.61
CA SER A 9 11.73 43.27 8.06
C SER A 9 11.70 43.43 6.54
N SER A 10 12.66 44.18 6.02
CA SER A 10 12.97 44.30 4.60
C SER A 10 13.39 42.93 4.05
N PRO A 11 12.99 42.56 2.80
CA PRO A 11 13.42 41.31 2.20
C PRO A 11 14.94 41.28 2.05
N ASP A 12 15.52 40.10 2.38
CA ASP A 12 16.95 39.86 2.34
C ASP A 12 17.46 39.95 0.89
N LEU A 13 18.46 40.80 0.67
CA LEU A 13 19.09 41.05 -0.64
C LEU A 13 19.61 39.74 -1.27
N ALA A 14 19.97 38.75 -0.45
CA ALA A 14 20.43 37.43 -0.89
C ALA A 14 19.31 36.57 -1.52
N SER A 15 18.07 36.74 -1.08
CA SER A 15 16.90 36.04 -1.70
C SER A 15 16.53 36.64 -3.04
N MET A 16 16.61 37.97 -3.18
CA MET A 16 16.34 38.65 -4.45
C MET A 16 17.39 38.30 -5.53
N LEU A 17 18.67 38.26 -5.18
CA LEU A 17 19.74 37.85 -6.11
C LEU A 17 19.64 36.38 -6.54
N LYS A 18 19.09 35.51 -5.68
CA LYS A 18 18.88 34.10 -5.99
C LYS A 18 17.73 33.90 -6.96
N ASP A 19 16.63 34.64 -6.79
CA ASP A 19 15.47 34.59 -7.67
C ASP A 19 15.79 35.18 -9.06
N GLU A 20 16.61 36.24 -9.11
CA GLU A 20 17.06 36.83 -10.37
C GLU A 20 18.00 35.90 -11.15
N ALA A 21 18.92 35.20 -10.46
CA ALA A 21 19.77 34.18 -11.07
C ALA A 21 18.98 32.97 -11.60
N ILE A 22 17.93 32.53 -10.90
CA ILE A 22 17.04 31.46 -11.33
C ILE A 22 16.25 31.89 -12.57
N ASN A 23 15.77 33.12 -12.64
CA ASN A 23 15.04 33.64 -13.79
C ASN A 23 15.94 33.80 -15.02
N GLN A 24 17.15 34.30 -14.85
CA GLN A 24 18.15 34.38 -15.94
C GLN A 24 18.54 32.99 -16.45
N ALA A 25 18.66 31.97 -15.56
CA ALA A 25 18.94 30.61 -15.98
C ALA A 25 17.75 29.97 -16.74
N LYS A 26 16.50 30.27 -16.36
CA LYS A 26 15.30 29.83 -17.08
C LYS A 26 15.19 30.48 -18.47
N GLU A 27 15.46 31.76 -18.60
CA GLU A 27 15.43 32.46 -19.90
C GLU A 27 16.55 31.96 -20.82
N ALA A 28 17.76 31.71 -20.30
CA ALA A 28 18.83 31.08 -21.06
C ALA A 28 18.54 29.65 -21.50
N ALA A 29 17.82 28.87 -20.67
CA ALA A 29 17.37 27.52 -21.02
C ALA A 29 16.27 27.56 -22.09
N MET A 30 15.32 28.47 -22.00
CA MET A 30 14.25 28.65 -23.01
C MET A 30 14.82 29.14 -24.36
N SER A 31 15.77 30.04 -24.36
CA SER A 31 16.43 30.52 -25.59
C SER A 31 17.24 29.41 -26.29
N LYS A 32 17.92 28.55 -25.50
CA LYS A 32 18.61 27.35 -26.03
C LYS A 32 17.65 26.30 -26.57
N ALA A 33 16.47 26.11 -25.94
CA ALA A 33 15.44 25.21 -26.42
C ALA A 33 14.84 25.71 -27.74
N SER A 34 14.54 27.02 -27.87
CA SER A 34 14.02 27.58 -29.11
C SER A 34 15.03 27.53 -30.25
N ALA A 35 16.33 27.79 -29.97
CA ALA A 35 17.38 27.64 -30.96
C ALA A 35 17.57 26.19 -31.45
N ARG A 36 17.46 25.20 -30.54
CA ARG A 36 17.48 23.78 -30.91
C ARG A 36 16.27 23.37 -31.74
N THR A 37 15.08 23.88 -31.43
CA THR A 37 13.87 23.62 -32.21
C THR A 37 13.98 24.22 -33.62
N GLN A 38 14.52 25.44 -33.76
CA GLN A 38 14.77 26.08 -35.03
C GLN A 38 15.83 25.33 -35.83
N GLN A 39 16.87 24.81 -35.19
CA GLN A 39 17.90 24.01 -35.83
C GLN A 39 17.36 22.65 -36.32
N ALA A 40 16.45 22.02 -35.53
CA ALA A 40 15.77 20.80 -35.95
C ALA A 40 14.83 21.03 -37.15
N VAL A 41 14.10 22.15 -37.16
CA VAL A 41 13.26 22.54 -38.35
C VAL A 41 14.11 22.79 -39.55
N ASN A 42 15.24 23.46 -39.45
CA ASN A 42 16.16 23.71 -40.55
C ASN A 42 16.81 22.42 -41.08
N LEU A 43 17.18 21.49 -40.17
CA LEU A 43 17.68 20.17 -40.56
C LEU A 43 16.60 19.31 -41.24
N ALA A 44 15.35 19.35 -40.75
CA ALA A 44 14.23 18.68 -41.40
C ALA A 44 13.95 19.26 -42.81
N GLN A 45 14.07 20.57 -42.99
CA GLN A 45 13.96 21.22 -44.33
C GLN A 45 15.15 20.87 -45.22
N GLN A 46 16.36 20.77 -44.72
CA GLN A 46 17.53 20.30 -45.47
C GLN A 46 17.41 18.80 -45.83
N ALA A 47 16.88 17.96 -44.95
CA ALA A 47 16.62 16.56 -45.23
C ALA A 47 15.52 16.40 -46.30
N ALA A 48 14.46 17.21 -46.23
CA ALA A 48 13.41 17.24 -47.26
C ALA A 48 13.93 17.73 -48.63
N SER A 49 14.85 18.72 -48.64
CA SER A 49 15.48 19.17 -49.88
C SER A 49 16.53 18.20 -50.41
N ALA A 50 17.22 17.45 -49.55
CA ALA A 50 18.12 16.37 -49.94
C ALA A 50 17.33 15.16 -50.53
N ALA A 51 16.16 14.84 -49.94
CA ALA A 51 15.27 13.80 -50.45
C ALA A 51 14.68 14.17 -51.83
N SER A 52 14.44 15.47 -52.08
CA SER A 52 14.00 15.94 -53.41
C SER A 52 15.13 16.01 -54.47
N SER A 53 16.40 16.02 -54.02
CA SER A 53 17.57 15.99 -54.91
C SER A 53 18.05 14.57 -55.28
N LEU A 54 17.48 13.54 -54.63
CA LEU A 54 17.69 12.12 -54.96
C LEU A 54 16.70 11.60 -56.04
N GLN A 55 16.05 12.49 -56.80
CA GLN A 55 15.47 12.11 -58.09
C GLN A 55 16.59 11.68 -59.02
N ALA A 56 16.60 10.39 -59.34
CA ALA A 56 17.54 9.76 -60.23
C ALA A 56 17.69 10.55 -61.53
N PRO A 57 18.92 10.63 -62.10
CA PRO A 57 19.07 11.23 -63.42
C PRO A 57 18.24 10.43 -64.43
N ALA A 58 17.34 11.10 -65.11
CA ALA A 58 16.60 10.53 -66.23
C ALA A 58 17.60 10.04 -67.27
N ALA A 59 17.85 8.75 -67.35
CA ALA A 59 18.60 8.12 -68.40
C ALA A 59 17.82 8.33 -69.70
N MET A 60 18.41 9.01 -70.69
CA MET A 60 17.91 9.05 -72.06
C MET A 60 17.74 7.64 -72.59
N LEU A 61 16.53 7.19 -72.69
CA LEU A 61 16.17 5.97 -73.42
C LEU A 61 15.90 6.31 -74.86
N THR A 62 16.71 5.75 -75.71
CA THR A 62 16.44 5.59 -77.16
C THR A 62 15.21 4.69 -77.37
N PRO A 63 14.33 4.94 -78.34
CA PRO A 63 13.11 4.20 -78.52
C PRO A 63 13.35 2.84 -79.18
N GLY A 64 13.01 1.78 -78.49
CA GLY A 64 12.99 0.43 -79.10
C GLY A 64 13.15 -0.71 -78.05
N GLY A 65 12.06 -1.21 -77.54
CA GLY A 65 12.07 -2.45 -76.73
C GLY A 65 11.15 -2.38 -75.53
N GLY A 66 9.91 -2.85 -75.69
CA GLY A 66 8.95 -2.82 -74.56
C GLY A 66 9.27 -3.80 -73.46
N LEU A 67 9.22 -3.32 -72.23
CA LEU A 67 8.92 -4.06 -70.99
C LEU A 67 8.15 -3.11 -70.10
N THR A 68 6.82 -3.21 -70.13
CA THR A 68 5.90 -2.56 -69.23
C THR A 68 5.82 -3.37 -67.92
N GLY A 69 6.67 -3.05 -67.01
CA GLY A 69 6.53 -3.43 -65.59
C GLY A 69 6.73 -2.16 -64.79
N GLY A 70 5.65 -1.45 -64.48
CA GLY A 70 5.68 -0.27 -63.61
C GLY A 70 6.14 -0.68 -62.20
N LEU A 71 7.37 -0.35 -61.83
CA LEU A 71 7.88 -0.48 -60.48
C LEU A 71 7.09 0.50 -59.57
N ASN A 72 6.34 -0.04 -58.64
CA ASN A 72 5.66 0.75 -57.62
C ASN A 72 6.65 0.99 -56.46
N PRO A 73 7.19 2.20 -56.27
CA PRO A 73 8.19 2.46 -55.23
C PRO A 73 7.66 2.34 -53.78
N ALA A 74 6.37 2.07 -53.61
CA ALA A 74 5.75 1.86 -52.31
C ALA A 74 5.68 0.38 -51.91
N ASP A 75 6.11 -0.55 -52.78
CA ASP A 75 6.13 -1.98 -52.45
C ASP A 75 7.45 -2.34 -51.73
N PRO A 76 7.39 -2.91 -50.52
CA PRO A 76 8.57 -3.31 -49.76
C PRO A 76 9.51 -4.23 -50.52
N ASP A 77 8.99 -5.14 -51.34
CA ASP A 77 9.79 -6.10 -52.12
C ASP A 77 10.59 -5.41 -53.23
N THR A 78 10.00 -4.40 -53.85
CA THR A 78 10.69 -3.57 -54.87
C THR A 78 11.80 -2.73 -54.27
N ALA A 79 11.57 -2.12 -53.09
CA ALA A 79 12.60 -1.39 -52.35
C ALA A 79 13.76 -2.30 -51.87
N GLN A 80 13.45 -3.49 -51.45
CA GLN A 80 14.42 -4.50 -51.05
C GLN A 80 15.29 -4.94 -52.25
N ALA A 81 14.67 -5.16 -53.45
CA ALA A 81 15.38 -5.49 -54.67
C ALA A 81 16.33 -4.37 -55.09
N ALA A 82 15.91 -3.08 -54.98
CA ALA A 82 16.76 -1.94 -55.25
C ALA A 82 17.96 -1.85 -54.31
N LEU A 83 17.76 -2.07 -52.99
CA LEU A 83 18.85 -2.12 -52.03
C LEU A 83 19.84 -3.26 -52.32
N ARG A 84 19.33 -4.45 -52.63
CA ARG A 84 20.17 -5.60 -53.02
C ARG A 84 21.04 -5.28 -54.24
N SER A 85 20.44 -4.68 -55.26
CA SER A 85 21.19 -4.25 -56.47
C SER A 85 22.29 -3.23 -56.12
N ALA A 86 21.97 -2.24 -55.26
CA ALA A 86 22.93 -1.23 -54.80
C ALA A 86 24.05 -1.84 -53.93
N LEU A 87 23.76 -2.91 -53.21
CA LEU A 87 24.75 -3.67 -52.43
C LEU A 87 25.57 -4.65 -53.30
N GLY A 88 25.35 -4.69 -54.64
CA GLY A 88 26.05 -5.62 -55.56
C GLY A 88 25.52 -7.05 -55.55
N LEU A 89 24.35 -7.30 -54.95
CA LEU A 89 23.72 -8.60 -54.77
C LEU A 89 22.87 -8.91 -56.04
N THR A 90 23.39 -9.64 -56.99
CA THR A 90 22.76 -9.88 -58.31
C THR A 90 21.84 -11.09 -58.39
N ALA A 91 21.85 -11.98 -57.39
CA ALA A 91 20.99 -13.16 -57.38
C ALA A 91 19.58 -12.81 -56.86
N GLU A 92 18.56 -13.21 -57.63
CA GLU A 92 17.15 -13.16 -57.14
C GLU A 92 16.99 -14.07 -55.92
N PRO A 93 16.35 -13.61 -54.81
CA PRO A 93 16.12 -14.45 -53.66
C PRO A 93 15.07 -15.51 -53.99
N SER A 94 15.44 -16.75 -54.08
CA SER A 94 14.54 -17.90 -54.16
C SER A 94 14.51 -18.63 -52.83
N GLY A 95 13.36 -19.20 -52.47
CA GLY A 95 13.19 -19.93 -51.25
C GLY A 95 12.97 -19.02 -50.05
N LEU A 96 13.81 -19.16 -49.01
CA LEU A 96 13.64 -18.45 -47.73
C LEU A 96 14.28 -17.04 -47.80
N VAL A 97 13.53 -16.01 -47.44
CA VAL A 97 13.98 -14.61 -47.40
C VAL A 97 13.56 -13.92 -46.13
N PHE A 98 14.48 -13.12 -45.55
CA PHE A 98 14.23 -12.30 -44.37
C PHE A 98 14.23 -10.81 -44.74
N THR A 99 13.18 -10.11 -44.36
CA THR A 99 13.04 -8.65 -44.57
C THR A 99 12.70 -7.99 -43.24
N CYS A 100 13.06 -6.72 -43.09
CA CYS A 100 12.73 -5.96 -41.88
C CYS A 100 12.29 -4.55 -42.20
N GLU A 101 11.47 -4.00 -41.30
CA GLU A 101 11.12 -2.58 -41.26
C GLU A 101 11.49 -2.04 -39.92
N ILE A 102 12.19 -0.89 -39.87
CA ILE A 102 12.76 -0.34 -38.62
C ILE A 102 12.34 1.13 -38.49
N GLY A 103 11.55 1.42 -37.48
CA GLY A 103 11.16 2.80 -37.14
C GLY A 103 10.55 3.54 -38.31
N LEU A 104 11.02 4.76 -38.56
CA LEU A 104 10.53 5.64 -39.61
C LEU A 104 11.33 5.51 -40.90
N PHE A 105 12.22 4.53 -41.05
CA PHE A 105 13.00 4.36 -42.26
C PHE A 105 12.13 3.80 -43.36
N PRO A 106 12.40 4.23 -44.64
CA PRO A 106 11.74 3.63 -45.78
C PRO A 106 11.98 2.11 -45.85
N ALA A 107 10.99 1.38 -46.34
CA ALA A 107 11.13 -0.03 -46.64
C ALA A 107 12.35 -0.29 -47.53
N GLY A 108 13.08 -1.39 -47.26
CA GLY A 108 14.28 -1.75 -48.00
C GLY A 108 15.55 -0.96 -47.65
N THR A 109 15.52 -0.10 -46.60
CA THR A 109 16.73 0.59 -46.13
C THR A 109 17.76 -0.39 -45.54
N PHE A 110 17.32 -1.53 -45.03
CA PHE A 110 18.14 -2.53 -44.34
C PHE A 110 18.02 -3.90 -45.03
N GLN A 111 19.15 -4.58 -45.20
CA GLN A 111 19.21 -5.98 -45.61
C GLN A 111 19.55 -6.82 -44.36
N VAL A 112 18.69 -7.77 -44.04
CA VAL A 112 18.94 -8.70 -42.89
C VAL A 112 20.10 -9.63 -43.28
N THR A 113 21.07 -9.77 -42.35
CA THR A 113 22.17 -10.73 -42.48
C THR A 113 21.91 -11.96 -41.59
N ASP A 114 21.48 -11.75 -40.40
CA ASP A 114 21.11 -12.80 -39.47
C ASP A 114 20.18 -12.25 -38.38
N PHE A 115 19.48 -13.15 -37.72
CA PHE A 115 18.68 -12.82 -36.53
C PHE A 115 18.64 -13.97 -35.55
N THR A 116 18.38 -13.61 -34.29
CA THR A 116 18.00 -14.54 -33.23
C THR A 116 16.73 -14.02 -32.57
N LEU A 117 15.67 -14.84 -32.63
CA LEU A 117 14.40 -14.55 -31.94
C LEU A 117 14.18 -15.59 -30.86
N THR A 118 14.14 -15.13 -29.58
CA THR A 118 13.79 -15.98 -28.45
C THR A 118 12.43 -15.59 -27.91
N GLU A 119 11.52 -16.54 -27.89
CA GLU A 119 10.15 -16.39 -27.41
C GLU A 119 9.87 -17.40 -26.30
N GLY A 120 9.10 -17.02 -25.32
CA GLY A 120 8.69 -17.92 -24.23
C GLY A 120 7.27 -17.61 -23.75
N LEU A 121 6.57 -18.65 -23.35
CA LEU A 121 5.27 -18.51 -22.68
C LEU A 121 5.49 -17.75 -21.38
N SER A 122 4.69 -16.72 -21.13
CA SER A 122 4.81 -15.84 -19.96
C SER A 122 6.15 -15.11 -19.84
N SER A 123 6.77 -14.78 -20.98
CA SER A 123 7.98 -13.96 -21.05
C SER A 123 7.96 -13.01 -22.25
N LEU A 124 8.67 -11.90 -22.12
CA LEU A 124 8.88 -10.97 -23.22
C LEU A 124 9.82 -11.61 -24.26
N TYR A 125 9.44 -11.57 -25.53
CA TYR A 125 10.38 -12.01 -26.55
C TYR A 125 11.51 -11.00 -26.76
N ASN A 126 12.63 -11.52 -27.28
CA ASN A 126 13.78 -10.76 -27.72
C ASN A 126 14.11 -11.12 -29.18
N LEU A 127 14.00 -10.16 -30.06
CA LEU A 127 14.48 -10.27 -31.42
C LEU A 127 15.74 -9.41 -31.59
N SER A 128 16.86 -10.10 -31.72
CA SER A 128 18.18 -9.54 -32.02
C SER A 128 18.41 -9.65 -33.50
N LEU A 129 18.55 -8.52 -34.20
CA LEU A 129 18.56 -8.43 -35.64
C LEU A 129 19.83 -7.75 -36.13
N ASN A 130 20.64 -8.45 -36.93
CA ASN A 130 21.79 -7.89 -37.61
C ASN A 130 21.44 -7.56 -39.04
N VAL A 131 21.81 -6.35 -39.47
CA VAL A 131 21.48 -5.84 -40.82
C VAL A 131 22.65 -5.06 -41.40
N VAL A 132 22.63 -4.93 -42.70
CA VAL A 132 23.54 -4.05 -43.45
C VAL A 132 22.73 -2.97 -44.20
N SER A 133 23.27 -1.77 -44.31
CA SER A 133 22.69 -0.67 -45.03
C SER A 133 23.75 0.17 -45.72
N LEU A 134 23.33 0.98 -46.70
CA LEU A 134 24.15 2.01 -47.32
C LEU A 134 24.18 3.32 -46.53
N LEU A 135 23.38 3.43 -45.47
CA LEU A 135 23.41 4.56 -44.56
C LEU A 135 24.68 4.55 -43.71
N PRO A 136 25.52 5.61 -43.79
CA PRO A 136 26.76 5.64 -43.05
C PRO A 136 26.57 5.92 -41.55
N TYR A 137 25.41 6.46 -41.17
CA TYR A 137 25.07 6.86 -39.81
C TYR A 137 23.55 6.89 -39.60
N ILE A 138 23.14 6.53 -38.38
CA ILE A 138 21.74 6.56 -37.90
C ILE A 138 21.66 7.29 -36.58
N GLU A 139 20.76 8.27 -36.46
CA GLU A 139 20.41 8.89 -35.20
C GLU A 139 19.35 8.04 -34.47
N PHE A 140 19.78 7.06 -33.68
CA PHE A 140 18.89 6.06 -33.05
C PHE A 140 17.79 6.69 -32.19
N GLN A 141 18.08 7.78 -31.46
CA GLN A 141 17.13 8.41 -30.53
C GLN A 141 15.78 8.74 -31.17
N THR A 142 15.74 9.10 -32.43
CA THR A 142 14.51 9.45 -33.16
C THR A 142 13.66 8.23 -33.48
N HIS A 143 14.26 7.03 -33.47
CA HIS A 143 13.63 5.77 -33.86
C HIS A 143 13.36 4.85 -32.67
N LEU A 144 13.95 5.09 -31.48
CA LEU A 144 13.67 4.31 -30.30
C LEU A 144 12.19 4.41 -29.91
N GLY A 145 11.58 3.26 -29.57
CA GLY A 145 10.17 3.14 -29.25
C GLY A 145 9.24 3.12 -30.48
N GLN A 146 9.76 3.33 -31.70
CA GLN A 146 8.97 3.20 -32.92
C GLN A 146 8.79 1.73 -33.30
N ALA A 147 7.74 1.46 -34.10
CA ALA A 147 7.46 0.12 -34.60
C ALA A 147 8.64 -0.46 -35.39
N ALA A 148 8.91 -1.73 -35.19
CA ALA A 148 9.91 -2.47 -35.94
C ALA A 148 9.41 -3.91 -36.16
N SER A 149 9.76 -4.48 -37.32
CA SER A 149 9.31 -5.83 -37.66
C SER A 149 10.36 -6.65 -38.40
N LEU A 150 10.27 -7.98 -38.23
CA LEU A 150 10.94 -8.98 -39.06
C LEU A 150 9.89 -9.81 -39.77
N THR A 151 9.97 -9.89 -41.07
CA THR A 151 9.12 -10.73 -41.92
C THR A 151 9.94 -11.86 -42.52
N VAL A 152 9.51 -13.09 -42.31
CA VAL A 152 10.06 -14.29 -42.95
C VAL A 152 9.14 -14.72 -44.06
N LYS A 153 9.69 -14.78 -45.28
CA LYS A 153 8.98 -15.21 -46.49
C LYS A 153 9.60 -16.50 -47.01
N ARG A 154 8.77 -17.34 -47.61
CA ARG A 154 9.21 -18.52 -48.34
C ARG A 154 8.53 -18.55 -49.73
N ASP A 155 9.31 -18.60 -50.78
CA ASP A 155 8.82 -18.60 -52.16
C ASP A 155 7.80 -17.45 -52.41
N GLY A 156 8.09 -16.26 -51.86
CA GLY A 156 7.25 -15.07 -51.95
C GLY A 156 6.06 -15.02 -50.99
N GLN A 157 5.75 -16.12 -50.28
CA GLN A 157 4.65 -16.15 -49.31
C GLN A 157 5.16 -15.81 -47.92
N ILE A 158 4.42 -14.97 -47.17
CA ILE A 158 4.72 -14.65 -45.78
C ILE A 158 4.45 -15.86 -44.92
N VAL A 159 5.50 -16.38 -44.28
CA VAL A 159 5.39 -17.43 -43.27
C VAL A 159 4.94 -16.84 -41.93
N ARG A 160 5.59 -15.74 -41.53
CA ARG A 160 5.26 -15.03 -40.30
C ARG A 160 5.93 -13.65 -40.27
N THR A 161 5.25 -12.69 -39.67
CA THR A 161 5.81 -11.40 -39.30
C THR A 161 5.89 -11.31 -37.76
N VAL A 162 7.01 -10.85 -37.23
CA VAL A 162 7.22 -10.56 -35.80
C VAL A 162 7.26 -9.04 -35.68
N ASN A 163 6.25 -8.47 -35.05
CA ASN A 163 6.11 -7.02 -34.80
C ASN A 163 6.52 -6.66 -33.37
N GLY A 164 7.10 -5.49 -33.21
CA GLY A 164 7.45 -4.95 -31.90
C GLY A 164 7.91 -3.51 -32.00
N ILE A 165 8.66 -3.08 -31.01
CA ILE A 165 9.25 -1.73 -30.93
C ILE A 165 10.77 -1.81 -30.93
N LEU A 166 11.42 -0.83 -31.51
CA LEU A 166 12.87 -0.68 -31.46
C LEU A 166 13.30 -0.28 -30.04
N ALA A 167 13.85 -1.22 -29.29
CA ALA A 167 14.31 -1.01 -27.93
C ALA A 167 15.77 -0.54 -27.85
N GLY A 168 16.57 -0.89 -28.83
CA GLY A 168 17.98 -0.51 -28.92
C GLY A 168 18.54 -0.60 -30.32
N GLY A 169 19.61 0.14 -30.59
CA GLY A 169 20.32 0.06 -31.85
C GLY A 169 21.80 0.33 -31.66
N VAL A 170 22.65 -0.40 -32.34
CA VAL A 170 24.12 -0.27 -32.34
C VAL A 170 24.61 -0.14 -33.77
N GLN A 171 25.45 0.85 -34.04
CA GLN A 171 26.21 0.92 -35.27
C GLN A 171 27.48 0.11 -35.11
N GLY A 172 27.69 -0.83 -36.00
CA GLY A 172 28.88 -1.67 -36.07
C GLY A 172 29.94 -1.10 -37.01
N ASN A 173 30.65 -2.00 -37.68
CA ASN A 173 31.72 -1.64 -38.62
C ASN A 173 31.16 -1.01 -39.91
N THR A 174 31.99 -0.29 -40.67
CA THR A 174 31.73 0.15 -42.01
C THR A 174 32.96 -0.13 -42.91
N ASP A 175 32.70 -0.48 -44.15
CA ASP A 175 33.75 -0.60 -45.19
C ASP A 175 33.85 0.67 -46.07
N GLY A 176 33.10 1.71 -45.71
CA GLY A 176 33.03 2.96 -46.47
C GLY A 176 31.88 2.99 -47.47
N VAL A 177 31.25 1.87 -47.79
CA VAL A 177 30.07 1.76 -48.64
C VAL A 177 28.89 1.16 -47.86
N LYS A 178 29.17 0.09 -47.16
CA LYS A 178 28.22 -0.66 -46.34
C LYS A 178 28.51 -0.44 -44.86
N THR A 179 27.46 -0.24 -44.07
CA THR A 179 27.54 -0.15 -42.60
C THR A 179 26.66 -1.20 -41.97
N TRP A 180 27.21 -1.91 -41.00
CA TRP A 180 26.48 -2.94 -40.26
C TRP A 180 25.82 -2.31 -39.04
N TYR A 181 24.60 -2.73 -38.78
CA TYR A 181 23.80 -2.31 -37.65
C TYR A 181 23.26 -3.51 -36.91
N HIS A 182 23.05 -3.34 -35.62
CA HIS A 182 22.38 -4.31 -34.77
C HIS A 182 21.17 -3.61 -34.13
N PHE A 183 20.02 -4.28 -34.15
CA PHE A 183 18.77 -3.79 -33.56
C PHE A 183 18.24 -4.79 -32.57
N ASP A 184 17.81 -4.29 -31.38
CA ASP A 184 17.04 -5.03 -30.42
C ASP A 184 15.56 -4.63 -30.54
N ILE A 185 14.71 -5.60 -30.85
CA ILE A 185 13.28 -5.43 -31.00
C ILE A 185 12.57 -6.19 -29.88
N ARG A 186 11.63 -5.53 -29.21
CA ARG A 186 10.90 -6.05 -28.08
C ARG A 186 9.38 -5.90 -28.28
N PRO A 187 8.53 -6.70 -27.60
CA PRO A 187 7.09 -6.46 -27.62
C PRO A 187 6.74 -5.14 -26.94
N GLU A 188 5.60 -4.53 -27.28
CA GLU A 188 5.12 -3.27 -26.69
C GLU A 188 5.08 -3.32 -25.15
N MET A 189 4.69 -4.46 -24.58
CA MET A 189 4.66 -4.68 -23.12
C MET A 189 6.02 -4.44 -22.43
N TRP A 190 7.13 -4.51 -23.18
CA TRP A 190 8.46 -4.24 -22.64
C TRP A 190 8.60 -2.83 -22.06
N ILE A 191 7.84 -1.85 -22.57
CA ILE A 191 7.81 -0.47 -22.04
C ILE A 191 7.45 -0.47 -20.53
N MET A 192 6.64 -1.42 -20.09
CA MET A 192 6.26 -1.57 -18.67
C MET A 192 7.43 -1.92 -17.75
N THR A 193 8.59 -2.33 -18.30
CA THR A 193 9.82 -2.57 -17.54
C THR A 193 10.60 -1.28 -17.24
N LEU A 194 10.31 -0.19 -17.95
CA LEU A 194 11.05 1.08 -17.88
C LEU A 194 10.52 2.02 -16.80
N ASN A 195 9.44 1.67 -16.14
CA ASN A 195 8.86 2.42 -15.04
C ASN A 195 9.02 1.67 -13.72
N GLN A 196 8.88 2.39 -12.62
CA GLN A 196 8.77 1.83 -11.28
C GLN A 196 7.77 2.66 -10.48
N ASP A 197 6.86 2.00 -9.79
CA ASP A 197 5.82 2.70 -9.04
C ASP A 197 5.49 2.04 -7.69
N SER A 198 4.70 2.77 -6.91
CA SER A 198 4.07 2.28 -5.69
C SER A 198 2.64 2.80 -5.66
N ARG A 199 1.66 1.89 -5.67
CA ARG A 199 0.23 2.22 -5.68
C ARG A 199 -0.60 1.10 -5.04
N ILE A 200 -1.82 1.42 -4.68
CA ILE A 200 -2.76 0.54 -4.02
C ILE A 200 -3.97 0.32 -4.93
N PHE A 201 -4.37 -0.94 -5.06
CA PHE A 201 -5.63 -1.35 -5.67
C PHE A 201 -6.52 -1.91 -4.58
N GLN A 202 -7.78 -1.49 -4.53
CA GLN A 202 -8.74 -1.94 -3.53
C GLN A 202 -9.99 -2.45 -4.20
N ASP A 203 -10.57 -3.52 -3.62
CA ASP A 203 -11.83 -4.11 -4.05
C ASP A 203 -11.85 -4.41 -5.56
N GLN A 204 -10.75 -5.01 -6.06
CA GLN A 204 -10.57 -5.41 -7.45
C GLN A 204 -10.03 -6.82 -7.53
N ASN A 205 -10.46 -7.57 -8.53
CA ASN A 205 -9.88 -8.87 -8.86
C ASN A 205 -8.59 -8.70 -9.68
N ALA A 206 -7.77 -9.74 -9.73
CA ALA A 206 -6.52 -9.71 -10.47
C ALA A 206 -6.71 -9.38 -11.97
N PRO A 207 -7.67 -9.97 -12.71
CA PRO A 207 -7.94 -9.62 -14.11
C PRO A 207 -8.18 -8.13 -14.34
N ALA A 208 -8.93 -7.46 -13.48
CA ALA A 208 -9.20 -6.02 -13.60
C ALA A 208 -7.93 -5.18 -13.39
N ILE A 209 -7.08 -5.55 -12.42
CA ILE A 209 -5.81 -4.89 -12.17
C ILE A 209 -4.87 -5.09 -13.38
N LEU A 210 -4.76 -6.34 -13.89
CA LEU A 210 -3.92 -6.66 -15.04
C LEU A 210 -4.33 -5.86 -16.28
N LYS A 211 -5.64 -5.77 -16.53
CA LYS A 211 -6.17 -4.97 -17.63
C LYS A 211 -5.86 -3.50 -17.47
N THR A 212 -6.03 -2.93 -16.28
CA THR A 212 -5.72 -1.52 -15.99
C THR A 212 -4.27 -1.19 -16.32
N LEU A 213 -3.33 -2.05 -15.95
CA LEU A 213 -1.89 -1.84 -16.21
C LEU A 213 -1.56 -1.89 -17.72
N LEU A 214 -2.21 -2.79 -18.49
CA LEU A 214 -2.03 -2.88 -19.94
C LEU A 214 -2.64 -1.68 -20.66
N ASP A 215 -3.84 -1.25 -20.25
CA ASP A 215 -4.51 -0.07 -20.80
C ASP A 215 -3.69 1.21 -20.59
N GLU A 216 -3.12 1.39 -19.39
CA GLU A 216 -2.25 2.52 -19.04
C GLU A 216 -0.94 2.53 -19.86
N ALA A 217 -0.42 1.35 -20.17
CA ALA A 217 0.78 1.19 -21.01
C ALA A 217 0.45 1.19 -22.51
N HIS A 218 -0.82 1.30 -22.90
CA HIS A 218 -1.32 1.25 -24.28
C HIS A 218 -0.94 -0.05 -25.02
N VAL A 219 -0.77 -1.17 -24.27
CA VAL A 219 -0.47 -2.48 -24.84
C VAL A 219 -1.76 -3.08 -25.42
N LYS A 220 -1.74 -3.40 -26.72
CA LYS A 220 -2.84 -4.12 -27.36
C LYS A 220 -2.90 -5.53 -26.78
N SER A 221 -4.03 -5.89 -26.17
CA SER A 221 -4.18 -7.18 -25.54
C SER A 221 -5.57 -7.75 -25.72
N ASP A 222 -5.66 -9.08 -25.70
CA ASP A 222 -6.91 -9.82 -25.64
C ASP A 222 -6.86 -10.87 -24.53
N CYS A 223 -7.98 -11.02 -23.85
CA CYS A 223 -8.11 -11.88 -22.69
C CYS A 223 -8.97 -13.10 -23.02
N LEU A 224 -8.41 -14.29 -22.79
CA LEU A 224 -9.05 -15.56 -23.08
C LEU A 224 -9.24 -16.34 -21.75
N PHE A 225 -10.12 -15.85 -20.88
CA PHE A 225 -10.40 -16.49 -19.59
C PHE A 225 -11.48 -17.56 -19.72
N TYR A 226 -11.22 -18.72 -19.11
CA TYR A 226 -12.13 -19.88 -19.03
C TYR A 226 -12.62 -20.10 -17.59
N ARG A 227 -11.88 -19.61 -16.60
CA ARG A 227 -12.18 -19.75 -15.18
C ARG A 227 -12.32 -18.41 -14.46
N GLU A 228 -12.86 -17.40 -15.12
CA GLU A 228 -12.98 -16.03 -14.57
C GLU A 228 -13.60 -16.00 -13.16
N ALA A 229 -14.54 -16.92 -12.86
CA ALA A 229 -15.16 -17.04 -11.55
C ALA A 229 -14.20 -17.47 -10.43
N LEU A 230 -13.00 -17.99 -10.76
CA LEU A 230 -11.96 -18.38 -9.81
C LEU A 230 -10.98 -17.24 -9.47
N HIS A 231 -11.20 -16.05 -10.02
CA HIS A 231 -10.43 -14.85 -9.71
C HIS A 231 -11.25 -13.92 -8.80
N PRO A 232 -11.31 -14.17 -7.48
CA PRO A 232 -12.13 -13.41 -6.56
C PRO A 232 -11.60 -11.98 -6.40
N GLU A 233 -12.50 -11.10 -5.97
CA GLU A 233 -12.16 -9.73 -5.62
C GLU A 233 -11.25 -9.70 -4.40
N ARG A 234 -10.14 -8.96 -4.49
CA ARG A 234 -9.15 -8.76 -3.43
C ARG A 234 -9.41 -7.42 -2.74
N THR A 235 -9.53 -7.44 -1.43
CA THR A 235 -9.75 -6.21 -0.64
C THR A 235 -8.62 -5.21 -0.79
N TYR A 236 -7.38 -5.70 -0.96
CA TYR A 236 -6.18 -4.86 -0.96
C TYR A 236 -5.05 -5.54 -1.70
N THR A 237 -4.47 -4.88 -2.69
CA THR A 237 -3.33 -5.35 -3.46
C THR A 237 -2.38 -4.18 -3.70
N THR A 238 -1.12 -4.34 -3.34
CA THR A 238 -0.11 -3.28 -3.41
C THR A 238 0.92 -3.59 -4.47
N GLN A 239 1.15 -2.65 -5.39
CA GLN A 239 2.40 -2.54 -6.13
C GLN A 239 3.37 -1.75 -5.26
N LYS A 240 4.58 -2.28 -5.02
CA LYS A 240 5.55 -1.64 -4.12
C LYS A 240 6.94 -1.65 -4.71
N ARG A 241 7.38 -0.49 -5.24
CA ARG A 241 8.70 -0.33 -5.86
C ARG A 241 8.99 -1.38 -6.93
N GLU A 242 7.96 -1.79 -7.63
CA GLU A 242 8.03 -2.74 -8.75
C GLU A 242 7.82 -1.99 -10.06
N SER A 243 8.42 -2.50 -11.15
CA SER A 243 8.01 -2.09 -12.48
C SER A 243 6.56 -2.54 -12.75
N ALA A 244 5.85 -1.85 -13.63
CA ALA A 244 4.50 -2.29 -14.00
C ALA A 244 4.52 -3.71 -14.58
N TYR A 245 5.59 -4.09 -15.31
CA TYR A 245 5.79 -5.43 -15.83
C TYR A 245 5.98 -6.48 -14.72
N ASP A 246 6.85 -6.21 -13.73
CA ASP A 246 7.10 -7.17 -12.66
C ASP A 246 5.87 -7.36 -11.78
N PHE A 247 5.14 -6.29 -11.50
CA PHE A 247 3.88 -6.35 -10.77
C PHE A 247 2.82 -7.12 -11.55
N TRP A 248 2.67 -6.85 -12.85
CA TRP A 248 1.77 -7.57 -13.74
C TRP A 248 2.07 -9.07 -13.74
N CYS A 249 3.33 -9.43 -13.99
CA CYS A 249 3.77 -10.82 -14.01
C CYS A 249 3.56 -11.52 -12.66
N ARG A 250 3.89 -10.86 -11.56
CA ARG A 250 3.71 -11.41 -10.22
C ARG A 250 2.25 -11.76 -9.95
N LEU A 251 1.36 -10.82 -10.23
CA LEU A 251 -0.07 -11.01 -10.01
C LEU A 251 -0.66 -12.07 -10.95
N ALA A 252 -0.30 -12.03 -12.24
CA ALA A 252 -0.74 -13.02 -13.22
C ALA A 252 -0.27 -14.44 -12.86
N PHE A 253 1.00 -14.59 -12.47
CA PHE A 253 1.59 -15.89 -12.16
C PHE A 253 1.02 -16.48 -10.86
N GLU A 254 0.71 -15.64 -9.87
CA GLU A 254 0.02 -16.06 -8.66
C GLU A 254 -1.36 -16.65 -8.98
N GLU A 255 -2.09 -16.07 -9.92
CA GLU A 255 -3.42 -16.50 -10.38
C GLU A 255 -3.36 -17.63 -11.44
N GLY A 256 -2.15 -18.07 -11.83
CA GLY A 256 -1.97 -19.10 -12.86
C GLY A 256 -2.24 -18.60 -14.29
N ILE A 257 -2.19 -17.30 -14.52
CA ILE A 257 -2.43 -16.70 -15.85
C ILE A 257 -1.14 -16.71 -16.66
N ASN A 258 -1.22 -17.27 -17.87
CA ASN A 258 -0.17 -17.26 -18.88
C ASN A 258 -0.39 -16.16 -19.90
N PHE A 259 0.70 -15.71 -20.55
CA PHE A 259 0.61 -14.77 -21.68
C PHE A 259 1.59 -15.13 -22.80
N TRP A 260 1.26 -14.68 -24.01
CA TRP A 260 2.09 -14.82 -25.21
C TRP A 260 1.79 -13.72 -26.21
N PHE A 261 2.56 -13.65 -27.30
CA PHE A 261 2.41 -12.65 -28.35
C PHE A 261 2.08 -13.31 -29.68
N GLU A 262 1.11 -12.78 -30.38
CA GLU A 262 0.78 -13.14 -31.76
C GLU A 262 0.64 -11.85 -32.59
N GLU A 263 1.39 -11.77 -33.70
CA GLU A 263 1.43 -10.59 -34.57
C GLU A 263 1.81 -9.31 -33.80
N ASP A 264 0.88 -8.37 -33.63
CA ASP A 264 1.06 -7.11 -32.90
C ASP A 264 0.26 -7.06 -31.58
N GLN A 265 -0.18 -8.21 -31.07
CA GLN A 265 -1.10 -8.29 -29.93
C GLN A 265 -0.58 -9.27 -28.87
N MET A 266 -0.84 -8.92 -27.63
CA MET A 266 -0.63 -9.79 -26.48
C MET A 266 -1.92 -10.55 -26.15
N PHE A 267 -1.81 -11.84 -25.93
CA PHE A 267 -2.88 -12.70 -25.43
C PHE A 267 -2.53 -13.20 -24.03
N TYR A 268 -3.54 -13.33 -23.18
CA TYR A 268 -3.35 -13.93 -21.86
C TYR A 268 -4.56 -14.79 -21.47
N SER A 269 -4.29 -15.90 -20.78
CA SER A 269 -5.30 -16.91 -20.44
C SER A 269 -4.98 -17.60 -19.10
N ASP A 270 -6.01 -18.04 -18.41
CA ASP A 270 -5.95 -18.86 -17.20
C ASP A 270 -5.92 -20.38 -17.48
N GLU A 271 -6.05 -20.80 -18.75
CA GLU A 271 -6.00 -22.18 -19.20
C GLU A 271 -5.29 -22.37 -20.53
N HIS A 272 -4.73 -23.57 -20.77
CA HIS A 272 -4.14 -23.96 -22.05
C HIS A 272 -5.13 -23.92 -23.22
N MET A 273 -6.42 -24.01 -22.93
CA MET A 273 -7.50 -23.96 -23.94
C MET A 273 -7.54 -22.63 -24.71
N GLY A 274 -6.94 -21.56 -24.17
CA GLY A 274 -6.74 -20.29 -24.89
C GLY A 274 -5.73 -20.41 -26.03
N MET A 275 -4.92 -21.46 -26.10
CA MET A 275 -3.93 -21.68 -27.11
C MET A 275 -4.52 -22.29 -28.38
N THR A 276 -3.97 -21.96 -29.55
CA THR A 276 -4.46 -22.44 -30.84
C THR A 276 -3.62 -23.58 -31.38
N ALA A 277 -4.30 -24.60 -31.94
CA ALA A 277 -3.68 -25.70 -32.66
C ALA A 277 -3.57 -25.40 -34.16
N GLY A 278 -2.85 -26.23 -34.90
CA GLY A 278 -2.82 -26.18 -36.39
C GLY A 278 -1.44 -26.33 -37.01
N ILE A 279 -0.38 -26.50 -36.20
CA ILE A 279 0.98 -26.78 -36.70
C ILE A 279 1.21 -28.29 -36.62
N SER A 280 1.72 -28.87 -37.73
CA SER A 280 2.17 -30.25 -37.76
C SER A 280 3.68 -30.31 -38.04
N LEU A 281 4.39 -31.05 -37.24
CA LEU A 281 5.82 -31.34 -37.42
C LEU A 281 6.02 -32.80 -37.85
N THR A 282 6.83 -33.02 -38.86
CA THR A 282 7.28 -34.37 -39.27
C THR A 282 8.63 -34.68 -38.65
N TYR A 283 8.71 -35.79 -37.89
CA TYR A 283 9.99 -36.25 -37.38
C TYR A 283 10.83 -36.88 -38.49
N ASN A 284 12.03 -36.34 -38.72
CA ASN A 284 13.01 -36.86 -39.68
C ASN A 284 14.44 -36.61 -39.14
N PRO A 285 15.08 -37.61 -38.55
CA PRO A 285 16.44 -37.47 -38.01
C PRO A 285 17.52 -37.52 -39.10
N GLN A 286 17.17 -37.87 -40.36
CA GLN A 286 18.08 -37.96 -41.47
C GLN A 286 18.13 -36.65 -42.25
N ALA A 287 18.95 -35.71 -41.80
CA ALA A 287 19.01 -34.33 -42.30
C ALA A 287 19.37 -34.14 -43.79
N ASN A 288 19.69 -35.23 -44.52
CA ASN A 288 20.17 -35.14 -45.91
C ASN A 288 19.14 -35.55 -46.99
N THR A 289 17.91 -35.88 -46.62
CA THR A 289 16.86 -36.26 -47.56
C THR A 289 15.57 -35.47 -47.30
N ASP A 290 15.07 -34.82 -48.34
CA ASP A 290 13.77 -34.13 -48.41
C ASP A 290 13.34 -33.43 -47.08
N ILE A 291 14.11 -32.44 -46.66
CA ILE A 291 13.72 -31.59 -45.55
C ILE A 291 12.60 -30.68 -46.06
N THR A 292 11.39 -31.08 -45.74
CA THR A 292 10.21 -30.21 -45.93
C THR A 292 10.15 -29.13 -44.86
N ASP A 293 9.40 -28.10 -45.07
CA ASP A 293 9.05 -27.17 -44.03
C ASP A 293 8.34 -27.90 -42.87
N SER A 294 8.60 -27.51 -41.65
CA SER A 294 8.04 -28.15 -40.45
C SER A 294 8.57 -29.53 -40.15
N THR A 295 9.88 -29.70 -40.27
CA THR A 295 10.61 -30.93 -39.91
C THR A 295 11.27 -30.78 -38.52
N ALA A 296 11.09 -31.79 -37.66
CA ALA A 296 11.85 -31.99 -36.44
C ALA A 296 13.01 -32.96 -36.69
N THR A 297 14.25 -32.49 -36.57
CA THR A 297 15.47 -33.28 -36.81
C THR A 297 15.99 -33.96 -35.56
N THR A 298 15.73 -33.39 -34.40
CA THR A 298 16.01 -34.01 -33.08
C THR A 298 14.76 -34.01 -32.24
N TRP A 299 14.65 -34.99 -31.36
CA TRP A 299 13.52 -35.08 -30.42
C TRP A 299 14.01 -35.71 -29.13
N GLN A 300 13.78 -35.00 -28.02
CA GLN A 300 14.09 -35.46 -26.68
C GLN A 300 12.88 -35.25 -25.80
N TYR A 301 12.51 -36.20 -24.97
CA TYR A 301 11.42 -36.12 -24.01
C TYR A 301 11.88 -36.75 -22.71
N GLY A 302 11.60 -36.09 -21.61
CA GLY A 302 11.96 -36.49 -20.26
C GLY A 302 10.83 -36.32 -19.28
N GLU A 303 10.79 -37.23 -18.30
CA GLU A 303 9.88 -37.14 -17.16
C GLU A 303 10.74 -37.02 -15.88
N TYR A 304 10.36 -36.11 -15.00
CA TYR A 304 11.14 -35.73 -13.82
C TYR A 304 10.29 -35.85 -12.56
N LEU A 305 10.93 -36.27 -11.48
CA LEU A 305 10.30 -36.31 -10.16
C LEU A 305 10.05 -34.88 -9.67
N CYS A 306 8.81 -34.59 -9.34
CA CYS A 306 8.35 -33.31 -8.80
C CYS A 306 7.52 -33.54 -7.53
N PRO A 307 7.28 -32.53 -6.70
CA PRO A 307 6.36 -32.63 -5.58
C PRO A 307 4.99 -33.17 -6.03
N ASP A 308 4.44 -34.07 -5.24
CA ASP A 308 3.16 -34.73 -5.54
C ASP A 308 2.00 -34.28 -4.66
N GLN A 309 2.29 -33.37 -3.69
CA GLN A 309 1.30 -32.73 -2.84
C GLN A 309 1.76 -31.31 -2.46
N LEU A 310 0.82 -30.39 -2.42
CA LEU A 310 0.98 -29.05 -1.82
C LEU A 310 -0.08 -28.86 -0.75
N ILE A 311 0.33 -28.36 0.40
CA ILE A 311 -0.54 -27.93 1.49
C ILE A 311 -0.20 -26.46 1.80
N GLN A 312 -1.18 -25.58 1.76
CA GLN A 312 -1.04 -24.19 2.15
C GLN A 312 -1.96 -23.87 3.33
N LYS A 313 -1.46 -23.11 4.30
CA LYS A 313 -2.24 -22.70 5.47
C LYS A 313 -2.06 -21.22 5.74
N ASP A 314 -3.18 -20.58 6.07
CA ASP A 314 -3.21 -19.20 6.50
C ASP A 314 -4.16 -19.01 7.69
N ASN A 315 -4.43 -17.77 8.09
CA ASN A 315 -5.41 -17.45 9.12
C ASN A 315 -6.24 -16.22 8.72
N ASN A 316 -7.48 -16.21 9.20
CA ASN A 316 -8.35 -15.05 9.09
C ASN A 316 -8.71 -14.55 10.50
N TYR A 317 -8.44 -13.29 10.77
CA TYR A 317 -8.71 -12.70 12.09
C TYR A 317 -10.21 -12.58 12.42
N VAL A 318 -11.08 -12.57 11.41
CA VAL A 318 -12.54 -12.55 11.59
C VAL A 318 -13.04 -13.93 12.04
N ARG A 319 -12.38 -15.01 11.60
CA ARG A 319 -12.71 -16.40 11.92
C ARG A 319 -11.46 -17.15 12.42
N PRO A 320 -10.89 -16.76 13.58
CA PRO A 320 -9.58 -17.28 14.01
C PRO A 320 -9.56 -18.78 14.34
N SER A 321 -10.70 -19.38 14.64
CA SER A 321 -10.82 -20.82 14.90
C SER A 321 -11.04 -21.66 13.63
N TYR A 322 -11.26 -21.01 12.48
CA TYR A 322 -11.43 -21.71 11.21
C TYR A 322 -10.07 -22.08 10.62
N PRO A 323 -9.82 -23.36 10.35
CA PRO A 323 -8.56 -23.79 9.77
C PRO A 323 -8.54 -23.44 8.27
N LEU A 324 -8.10 -22.23 7.95
CA LEU A 324 -7.96 -21.78 6.55
C LEU A 324 -6.78 -22.53 5.93
N MET A 325 -7.04 -23.73 5.39
CA MET A 325 -6.06 -24.65 4.83
C MET A 325 -6.61 -25.28 3.55
N HIS A 326 -5.82 -25.18 2.49
CA HIS A 326 -6.09 -25.77 1.18
C HIS A 326 -4.97 -26.72 0.79
N GLN A 327 -5.31 -27.75 0.04
CA GLN A 327 -4.33 -28.71 -0.48
C GLN A 327 -4.72 -29.16 -1.88
N ASP A 328 -3.71 -29.45 -2.68
CA ASP A 328 -3.86 -30.14 -3.96
C ASP A 328 -2.81 -31.27 -4.06
N GLN A 329 -3.17 -32.36 -4.72
CA GLN A 329 -2.30 -33.51 -4.83
C GLN A 329 -2.55 -34.33 -6.09
N GLN A 330 -1.51 -34.99 -6.58
CA GLN A 330 -1.64 -35.98 -7.64
C GLN A 330 -2.35 -37.24 -7.12
N ALA A 331 -3.06 -37.95 -7.99
CA ALA A 331 -3.69 -39.22 -7.63
C ALA A 331 -2.67 -40.23 -7.06
N GLY A 332 -2.86 -40.65 -5.81
CA GLY A 332 -1.92 -41.52 -5.08
C GLY A 332 -0.69 -40.81 -4.53
N GLY A 333 -0.65 -39.47 -4.59
CA GLY A 333 0.42 -38.63 -4.06
C GLY A 333 0.45 -38.54 -2.54
N GLY A 334 1.40 -37.78 -2.00
CA GLY A 334 1.61 -37.51 -0.58
C GLY A 334 2.95 -38.00 -0.02
N GLN A 335 3.84 -38.50 -0.89
CA GLN A 335 5.21 -38.87 -0.51
C GLN A 335 6.17 -37.68 -0.51
N HIS A 336 5.97 -36.73 -1.43
CA HIS A 336 6.81 -35.53 -1.60
C HIS A 336 5.95 -34.28 -1.45
N SER A 337 5.56 -34.02 -0.19
CA SER A 337 4.66 -32.91 0.16
C SER A 337 5.45 -31.62 0.38
N VAL A 338 4.97 -30.53 -0.20
CA VAL A 338 5.38 -29.15 0.10
C VAL A 338 4.36 -28.53 1.03
N PHE A 339 4.82 -27.95 2.14
CA PHE A 339 4.00 -27.21 3.08
C PHE A 339 4.42 -25.75 3.11
N GLU A 340 3.49 -24.85 2.77
CA GLU A 340 3.67 -23.41 2.85
C GLU A 340 2.80 -22.88 4.00
N SER A 341 3.42 -22.45 5.12
CA SER A 341 2.74 -22.03 6.35
C SER A 341 2.16 -20.62 6.27
N TYR A 342 2.37 -19.94 5.17
CA TYR A 342 1.82 -18.63 4.86
C TYR A 342 1.24 -18.69 3.45
N GLY A 343 -0.06 -19.01 3.37
CA GLY A 343 -0.77 -19.27 2.12
C GLY A 343 -1.04 -18.03 1.29
N ARG A 344 -0.96 -16.82 1.90
CA ARG A 344 -1.21 -15.51 1.27
C ARG A 344 -2.63 -15.29 0.80
N PHE A 345 -3.60 -15.98 1.39
CA PHE A 345 -5.02 -15.80 1.14
C PHE A 345 -5.75 -15.50 2.47
N GLN A 346 -6.87 -14.83 2.40
CA GLN A 346 -7.68 -14.47 3.56
C GLN A 346 -9.04 -15.17 3.56
N LEU A 347 -9.50 -15.63 2.40
CA LEU A 347 -10.78 -16.27 2.19
C LEU A 347 -10.60 -17.63 1.54
N ASP A 348 -11.54 -18.56 1.77
CA ASP A 348 -11.56 -19.87 1.11
C ASP A 348 -11.66 -19.76 -0.41
N ALA A 349 -12.45 -18.81 -0.90
CA ALA A 349 -12.60 -18.55 -2.32
C ALA A 349 -11.28 -18.15 -3.02
N GLU A 350 -10.35 -17.54 -2.28
CA GLU A 350 -9.01 -17.22 -2.78
C GLU A 350 -8.08 -18.44 -2.67
N GLY A 351 -8.18 -19.19 -1.58
CA GLY A 351 -7.22 -20.22 -1.23
C GLY A 351 -7.22 -21.42 -2.17
N GLU A 352 -8.38 -21.90 -2.60
CA GLU A 352 -8.49 -23.07 -3.47
C GLU A 352 -7.84 -22.84 -4.85
N PRO A 353 -8.18 -21.79 -5.64
CA PRO A 353 -7.59 -21.56 -6.95
C PRO A 353 -6.09 -21.23 -6.86
N LEU A 354 -5.65 -20.45 -5.86
CA LEU A 354 -4.25 -20.12 -5.67
C LEU A 354 -3.41 -21.36 -5.32
N THR A 355 -3.92 -22.25 -4.47
CA THR A 355 -3.26 -23.51 -4.12
C THR A 355 -3.13 -24.41 -5.34
N LYS A 356 -4.17 -24.51 -6.18
CA LYS A 356 -4.14 -25.26 -7.43
C LYS A 356 -3.10 -24.71 -8.41
N ALA A 357 -3.14 -23.40 -8.67
CA ALA A 357 -2.17 -22.75 -9.56
C ALA A 357 -0.73 -22.96 -9.05
N ARG A 358 -0.52 -22.86 -7.75
CA ARG A 358 0.79 -23.08 -7.12
C ARG A 358 1.26 -24.53 -7.24
N PHE A 359 0.37 -25.50 -7.10
CA PHE A 359 0.68 -26.91 -7.30
C PHE A 359 1.06 -27.21 -8.75
N GLU A 360 0.31 -26.67 -9.72
CA GLU A 360 0.63 -26.77 -11.15
C GLU A 360 2.03 -26.15 -11.45
N GLN A 361 2.38 -25.01 -10.83
CA GLN A 361 3.72 -24.42 -10.95
C GLN A 361 4.84 -25.34 -10.47
N LEU A 362 4.66 -26.02 -9.33
CA LEU A 362 5.64 -26.94 -8.80
C LEU A 362 5.87 -28.14 -9.72
N ARG A 363 4.92 -28.41 -10.60
CA ARG A 363 4.93 -29.56 -11.51
C ARG A 363 5.19 -29.19 -12.98
N SER A 364 5.32 -27.92 -13.32
CA SER A 364 5.52 -27.44 -14.70
C SER A 364 6.74 -28.04 -15.41
N GLY A 365 7.73 -28.53 -14.64
CA GLY A 365 8.90 -29.22 -15.16
C GLY A 365 8.82 -30.75 -15.12
N SER A 366 7.66 -31.36 -14.79
CA SER A 366 7.55 -32.82 -14.63
C SER A 366 7.66 -33.58 -15.93
N ARG A 367 7.21 -32.99 -17.03
CA ARG A 367 7.25 -33.59 -18.40
C ARG A 367 7.65 -32.51 -19.38
N VAL A 368 8.88 -32.58 -19.87
CA VAL A 368 9.45 -31.57 -20.77
C VAL A 368 10.19 -32.25 -21.91
N GLY A 369 9.97 -31.73 -23.11
CA GLY A 369 10.72 -32.15 -24.30
C GLY A 369 11.46 -30.99 -24.94
N ASN A 370 12.45 -31.32 -25.74
CA ASN A 370 13.20 -30.40 -26.57
C ASN A 370 13.36 -30.98 -27.98
N ALA A 371 13.27 -30.11 -28.99
CA ALA A 371 13.49 -30.52 -30.37
C ALA A 371 14.22 -29.42 -31.16
N THR A 372 14.95 -29.86 -32.20
CA THR A 372 15.48 -28.95 -33.22
C THR A 372 14.60 -29.07 -34.45
N THR A 373 14.15 -27.93 -34.98
CA THR A 373 13.22 -27.85 -36.12
C THR A 373 13.63 -26.75 -37.11
N ASN A 374 12.95 -26.69 -38.24
CA ASN A 374 13.04 -25.60 -39.21
C ASN A 374 11.69 -24.82 -39.38
N CYS A 375 10.72 -25.05 -38.47
CA CYS A 375 9.39 -24.48 -38.54
C CYS A 375 9.33 -23.11 -37.84
N PHE A 376 9.29 -22.01 -38.60
CA PHE A 376 9.21 -20.65 -38.02
C PHE A 376 7.83 -20.32 -37.45
N ALA A 377 6.81 -21.09 -37.78
CA ALA A 377 5.45 -20.90 -37.26
C ALA A 377 5.32 -21.30 -35.75
N LEU A 378 6.28 -22.09 -35.22
CA LEU A 378 6.29 -22.45 -33.80
C LEU A 378 6.49 -21.20 -32.93
N ARG A 379 5.61 -21.00 -31.96
CA ARG A 379 5.68 -19.92 -30.99
C ARG A 379 4.87 -20.28 -29.74
N PRO A 380 5.10 -19.66 -28.60
CA PRO A 380 4.24 -19.76 -27.43
C PRO A 380 2.79 -19.43 -27.79
N GLY A 381 1.83 -20.07 -27.10
CA GLY A 381 0.41 -19.96 -27.46
C GLY A 381 -0.05 -20.88 -28.58
N LYS A 382 0.88 -21.70 -29.15
CA LYS A 382 0.56 -22.70 -30.18
C LYS A 382 0.72 -24.12 -29.65
N ILE A 383 -0.20 -24.98 -30.09
CA ILE A 383 -0.15 -26.42 -29.91
C ILE A 383 0.19 -27.02 -31.28
N PHE A 384 1.22 -27.86 -31.33
CA PHE A 384 1.61 -28.57 -32.55
C PHE A 384 1.43 -30.08 -32.38
N THR A 385 1.32 -30.79 -33.49
CA THR A 385 1.23 -32.25 -33.53
C THR A 385 2.50 -32.82 -34.15
N LEU A 386 3.15 -33.76 -33.47
CA LEU A 386 4.26 -34.52 -34.04
C LEU A 386 3.73 -35.71 -34.82
N GLN A 387 4.35 -36.00 -35.95
CA GLN A 387 4.02 -37.13 -36.84
C GLN A 387 5.29 -37.90 -37.22
N ASN A 388 5.12 -39.15 -37.61
CA ASN A 388 6.17 -40.02 -38.13
C ASN A 388 7.28 -40.38 -37.13
N HIS A 389 7.09 -40.15 -35.82
CA HIS A 389 8.03 -40.64 -34.83
C HIS A 389 7.91 -42.17 -34.66
N PRO A 390 9.00 -42.93 -34.62
CA PRO A 390 8.95 -44.40 -34.52
C PRO A 390 8.28 -44.89 -33.23
N HIS A 391 8.35 -44.14 -32.14
CA HIS A 391 7.66 -44.41 -30.90
C HIS A 391 6.29 -43.76 -30.91
N ALA A 392 5.25 -44.57 -31.08
CA ALA A 392 3.86 -44.10 -31.29
C ALA A 392 3.36 -43.09 -30.26
N PRO A 393 3.61 -43.18 -28.94
CA PRO A 393 3.19 -42.19 -27.94
C PRO A 393 3.77 -40.78 -28.16
N MET A 394 4.82 -40.61 -28.92
CA MET A 394 5.38 -39.31 -29.26
C MET A 394 4.58 -38.57 -30.36
N ASN A 395 3.84 -39.36 -31.18
CA ASN A 395 2.96 -38.80 -32.21
C ASN A 395 1.67 -38.25 -31.59
N ASP A 396 1.78 -37.19 -30.82
CA ASP A 396 0.68 -36.55 -30.08
C ASP A 396 0.76 -35.02 -30.19
N SER A 397 -0.14 -34.32 -29.51
CA SER A 397 -0.16 -32.88 -29.41
C SER A 397 0.79 -32.38 -28.31
N TRP A 398 1.48 -31.29 -28.59
CA TRP A 398 2.48 -30.67 -27.74
C TRP A 398 2.31 -29.16 -27.72
N GLN A 399 2.43 -28.51 -26.59
CA GLN A 399 2.39 -27.07 -26.50
C GLN A 399 3.80 -26.49 -26.41
N VAL A 400 4.02 -25.38 -27.13
CA VAL A 400 5.30 -24.66 -27.13
C VAL A 400 5.45 -23.84 -25.85
N ILE A 401 6.53 -24.09 -25.11
CA ILE A 401 6.88 -23.29 -23.91
C ILE A 401 7.91 -22.23 -24.27
N THR A 402 9.00 -22.60 -24.89
CA THR A 402 10.01 -21.67 -25.39
C THR A 402 10.46 -22.08 -26.77
N VAL A 403 10.81 -21.10 -27.59
CA VAL A 403 11.44 -21.35 -28.89
C VAL A 403 12.50 -20.29 -29.16
N THR A 404 13.64 -20.72 -29.65
CA THR A 404 14.68 -19.84 -30.17
C THR A 404 14.87 -20.13 -31.65
N HIS A 405 14.54 -19.14 -32.48
CA HIS A 405 14.75 -19.17 -33.91
C HIS A 405 16.08 -18.49 -34.24
N HIS A 406 16.84 -19.11 -35.10
CA HIS A 406 18.07 -18.55 -35.63
C HIS A 406 18.02 -18.58 -37.16
N GLY A 407 18.10 -17.43 -37.79
CA GLY A 407 18.10 -17.26 -39.23
C GLY A 407 19.38 -16.61 -39.70
N VAL A 408 19.97 -17.13 -40.80
CA VAL A 408 21.16 -16.57 -41.43
C VAL A 408 20.86 -16.37 -42.92
N GLN A 409 21.07 -15.16 -43.45
CA GLN A 409 20.89 -14.79 -44.83
C GLN A 409 22.22 -14.24 -45.36
N PRO A 410 23.09 -15.11 -45.91
CA PRO A 410 24.38 -14.67 -46.41
C PRO A 410 24.23 -13.58 -47.46
N LEU A 411 25.09 -12.58 -47.39
CA LEU A 411 25.22 -11.62 -48.51
C LEU A 411 25.92 -12.33 -49.69
N ALA A 412 25.35 -12.27 -50.89
CA ALA A 412 25.86 -12.94 -52.09
C ALA A 412 27.24 -12.42 -52.56
N ASP A 413 27.83 -11.53 -51.79
CA ASP A 413 29.05 -10.78 -52.08
C ASP A 413 30.35 -11.60 -51.93
N ASN A 414 30.32 -12.73 -51.21
CA ASN A 414 31.53 -13.49 -50.81
C ASN A 414 31.72 -14.80 -51.59
N GLY A 415 31.04 -15.01 -52.71
CA GLY A 415 31.27 -16.16 -53.60
C GLY A 415 31.05 -17.54 -52.97
N GLY A 416 30.52 -17.64 -51.76
CA GLY A 416 30.16 -18.88 -51.08
C GLY A 416 28.67 -19.16 -51.30
N GLY A 417 28.34 -20.19 -52.04
CA GLY A 417 26.96 -20.55 -52.38
C GLY A 417 26.12 -21.17 -51.25
N GLU A 418 26.25 -20.68 -50.03
CA GLU A 418 25.35 -21.08 -48.95
C GLU A 418 24.05 -20.32 -49.04
N GLY A 419 22.93 -21.04 -49.13
CA GLY A 419 21.58 -20.45 -49.16
C GLY A 419 21.17 -19.93 -47.77
N THR A 420 20.05 -19.17 -47.73
CA THR A 420 19.45 -18.76 -46.48
C THR A 420 19.05 -19.94 -45.63
N GLN A 421 19.42 -19.91 -44.35
CA GLN A 421 19.19 -20.99 -43.39
C GLN A 421 18.31 -20.53 -42.24
N LEU A 422 17.45 -21.43 -41.76
CA LEU A 422 16.63 -21.26 -40.60
C LEU A 422 16.65 -22.52 -39.73
N SER A 423 16.94 -22.35 -38.44
CA SER A 423 16.89 -23.44 -37.47
C SER A 423 16.24 -22.94 -36.17
N ASN A 424 15.53 -23.81 -35.48
CA ASN A 424 14.92 -23.50 -34.21
C ASN A 424 15.19 -24.56 -33.18
N THR A 425 15.33 -24.15 -31.94
CA THR A 425 15.28 -25.04 -30.77
C THR A 425 14.01 -24.75 -30.02
N VAL A 426 13.16 -25.74 -29.82
CA VAL A 426 11.88 -25.60 -29.13
C VAL A 426 11.86 -26.47 -27.88
N SER A 427 11.36 -25.90 -26.75
CA SER A 427 11.00 -26.64 -25.55
C SER A 427 9.48 -26.74 -25.46
N PHE A 428 8.97 -27.91 -25.12
CA PHE A 428 7.55 -28.21 -25.16
C PHE A 428 7.12 -29.15 -24.03
N ILE A 429 5.82 -29.20 -23.74
CA ILE A 429 5.18 -30.15 -22.84
C ILE A 429 3.99 -30.82 -23.54
N PRO A 430 3.37 -31.88 -22.96
CA PRO A 430 2.15 -32.46 -23.52
C PRO A 430 1.05 -31.42 -23.71
N GLY A 431 0.34 -31.49 -24.86
CA GLY A 431 -0.58 -30.46 -25.30
C GLY A 431 -1.83 -30.23 -24.44
N ARG A 432 -2.13 -31.15 -23.52
CA ARG A 432 -3.30 -31.10 -22.62
C ARG A 432 -2.95 -30.78 -21.18
N GLU A 433 -1.68 -30.49 -20.88
CA GLU A 433 -1.23 -30.16 -19.54
C GLU A 433 -1.27 -28.67 -19.30
N GLU A 434 -1.63 -28.27 -18.07
CA GLU A 434 -1.51 -26.90 -17.63
C GLU A 434 -0.05 -26.60 -17.27
N TRP A 435 0.58 -25.73 -18.02
CA TRP A 435 1.87 -25.19 -17.65
C TRP A 435 1.66 -23.85 -16.94
N ARG A 436 2.43 -23.64 -15.87
CA ARG A 436 2.42 -22.35 -15.15
C ARG A 436 3.83 -21.80 -15.09
N PRO A 437 4.00 -20.48 -15.23
CA PRO A 437 5.30 -19.86 -15.10
C PRO A 437 5.86 -20.01 -13.67
N PRO A 438 7.18 -19.94 -13.49
CA PRO A 438 7.79 -19.96 -12.16
C PRO A 438 7.18 -18.89 -11.25
N HIS A 439 6.89 -19.26 -10.00
CA HIS A 439 6.31 -18.34 -9.02
C HIS A 439 7.22 -17.12 -8.79
N ARG A 440 6.65 -15.94 -8.86
CA ARG A 440 7.30 -14.69 -8.48
C ARG A 440 6.87 -14.29 -7.09
N TYR A 441 7.82 -14.25 -6.17
CA TYR A 441 7.52 -13.86 -4.81
C TYR A 441 7.16 -12.37 -4.72
N LYS A 442 6.13 -12.08 -3.93
CA LYS A 442 5.74 -10.71 -3.60
C LYS A 442 6.91 -10.01 -2.90
N PRO A 443 7.22 -8.74 -3.22
CA PRO A 443 8.23 -7.98 -2.50
C PRO A 443 7.92 -7.96 -1.00
N THR A 444 8.95 -8.17 -0.20
CA THR A 444 8.85 -8.06 1.25
C THR A 444 8.95 -6.58 1.64
N ALA A 445 8.14 -6.14 2.60
CA ALA A 445 8.28 -4.80 3.15
C ALA A 445 9.67 -4.61 3.79
N ASP A 446 10.37 -3.54 3.42
CA ASP A 446 11.74 -3.25 3.90
C ASP A 446 11.78 -2.90 5.40
N GLY A 447 10.64 -2.53 5.98
CA GLY A 447 10.48 -2.13 7.37
C GLY A 447 9.14 -1.44 7.60
N ASP A 448 9.04 -0.76 8.74
CA ASP A 448 7.84 -0.02 9.09
C ASP A 448 7.73 1.27 8.30
N GLU A 449 6.50 1.71 8.06
CA GLU A 449 6.19 2.93 7.32
C GLU A 449 5.32 3.87 8.15
N LEU A 450 5.35 5.14 7.78
CA LEU A 450 4.45 6.13 8.36
C LEU A 450 3.25 6.37 7.44
N ALA A 451 2.07 6.47 8.06
CA ALA A 451 0.85 6.83 7.39
C ALA A 451 0.02 7.78 8.26
N THR A 452 -0.90 8.50 7.66
CA THR A 452 -1.84 9.37 8.38
C THR A 452 -3.21 8.70 8.42
N VAL A 453 -3.83 8.65 9.60
CA VAL A 453 -5.21 8.15 9.74
C VAL A 453 -6.17 9.09 9.03
N VAL A 454 -7.07 8.53 8.24
CA VAL A 454 -8.03 9.26 7.41
C VAL A 454 -9.46 8.75 7.59
N GLY A 455 -10.42 9.52 7.11
CA GLY A 455 -11.84 9.17 7.19
C GLY A 455 -12.72 10.14 6.43
N PRO A 456 -14.06 10.02 6.58
CA PRO A 456 -15.00 10.91 5.94
C PRO A 456 -14.84 12.37 6.39
N PRO A 457 -15.13 13.34 5.52
CA PRO A 457 -15.10 14.75 5.90
C PRO A 457 -15.99 15.06 7.09
N GLY A 458 -15.49 15.84 8.07
CA GLY A 458 -16.22 16.24 9.27
C GLY A 458 -16.25 15.20 10.39
N GLU A 459 -15.63 14.04 10.22
CA GLU A 459 -15.40 13.06 11.27
C GLU A 459 -14.02 13.23 11.92
N GLU A 460 -13.95 12.93 13.22
CA GLU A 460 -12.68 12.88 13.97
C GLU A 460 -12.24 11.45 14.26
N ILE A 461 -13.18 10.51 14.29
CA ILE A 461 -12.97 9.10 14.57
C ILE A 461 -13.72 8.29 13.53
N TYR A 462 -13.01 7.44 12.79
CA TYR A 462 -13.60 6.53 11.81
C TYR A 462 -13.03 5.13 12.00
N VAL A 463 -13.86 4.21 12.44
CA VAL A 463 -13.45 2.91 12.94
C VAL A 463 -14.51 1.84 12.64
N ASN A 464 -14.08 0.61 12.36
CA ASN A 464 -14.97 -0.53 12.23
C ASN A 464 -15.17 -1.27 13.57
N GLU A 465 -15.92 -2.38 13.56
CA GLU A 465 -16.24 -3.20 14.73
C GLU A 465 -15.02 -3.83 15.42
N TYR A 466 -13.88 -3.96 14.73
CA TYR A 466 -12.63 -4.49 15.27
C TYR A 466 -11.66 -3.40 15.74
N GLY A 467 -12.08 -2.13 15.74
CA GLY A 467 -11.20 -1.01 16.09
C GLY A 467 -10.16 -0.69 15.01
N ALA A 468 -10.33 -1.20 13.79
CA ALA A 468 -9.47 -0.87 12.66
C ALA A 468 -9.80 0.50 12.09
N VAL A 469 -8.80 1.17 11.54
CA VAL A 469 -8.89 2.52 10.95
C VAL A 469 -8.44 2.51 9.50
N LYS A 470 -8.76 3.56 8.75
CA LYS A 470 -8.26 3.81 7.40
C LYS A 470 -7.04 4.72 7.47
N VAL A 471 -6.05 4.49 6.60
CA VAL A 471 -4.83 5.27 6.56
C VAL A 471 -4.48 5.72 5.14
N HIS A 472 -3.79 6.84 5.02
CA HIS A 472 -3.18 7.29 3.78
C HIS A 472 -1.67 7.23 3.94
N PHE A 473 -1.01 6.38 3.14
CA PHE A 473 0.44 6.25 3.15
C PHE A 473 1.10 7.49 2.53
N HIS A 474 2.21 7.94 3.09
CA HIS A 474 2.88 9.15 2.61
C HIS A 474 3.46 9.02 1.18
N TRP A 475 3.69 7.79 0.73
CA TRP A 475 4.17 7.50 -0.63
C TRP A 475 3.04 7.34 -1.65
N ASP A 476 1.78 7.16 -1.20
CA ASP A 476 0.65 7.00 -2.11
C ASP A 476 0.31 8.33 -2.78
N ARG A 477 0.58 8.42 -4.09
CA ARG A 477 0.34 9.59 -4.91
C ARG A 477 -0.99 9.53 -5.67
N TYR A 478 -1.67 8.40 -5.66
CA TYR A 478 -2.91 8.16 -6.39
C TYR A 478 -4.14 8.24 -5.49
N GLY A 479 -4.02 7.71 -4.28
CA GLY A 479 -5.09 7.70 -3.29
C GLY A 479 -5.44 9.10 -2.78
N LYS A 480 -6.73 9.37 -2.59
CA LYS A 480 -7.17 10.58 -1.90
C LYS A 480 -7.00 10.39 -0.38
N PRO A 481 -6.63 11.43 0.38
CA PRO A 481 -6.49 11.34 1.82
C PRO A 481 -7.85 11.34 2.53
N ASP A 482 -8.73 10.39 2.20
CA ASP A 482 -10.07 10.21 2.75
C ASP A 482 -10.34 8.74 3.10
N HIS A 483 -11.58 8.39 3.41
CA HIS A 483 -11.99 7.03 3.78
C HIS A 483 -11.77 5.96 2.70
N SER A 484 -11.43 6.34 1.48
CA SER A 484 -11.12 5.43 0.37
C SER A 484 -9.63 5.12 0.21
N ALA A 485 -8.74 5.73 1.03
CA ALA A 485 -7.29 5.67 0.84
C ALA A 485 -6.68 4.27 1.06
N SER A 486 -7.28 3.44 1.92
CA SER A 486 -6.77 2.08 2.21
C SER A 486 -7.87 1.10 2.57
N CYS A 487 -7.51 -0.17 2.74
CA CYS A 487 -8.33 -1.14 3.47
C CYS A 487 -8.46 -0.75 4.95
N TRP A 488 -9.26 -1.50 5.71
CA TRP A 488 -9.29 -1.40 7.16
C TRP A 488 -8.00 -1.98 7.76
N VAL A 489 -7.20 -1.12 8.38
CA VAL A 489 -5.93 -1.49 9.00
C VAL A 489 -6.13 -1.66 10.50
N ARG A 490 -5.87 -2.88 11.02
CA ARG A 490 -5.99 -3.17 12.46
C ARG A 490 -4.96 -2.41 13.26
N VAL A 491 -5.33 -2.06 14.51
CA VAL A 491 -4.42 -1.40 15.45
C VAL A 491 -3.98 -2.42 16.50
N ALA A 492 -2.68 -2.65 16.62
CA ALA A 492 -2.11 -3.46 17.69
C ALA A 492 -2.22 -2.70 19.01
N MET A 493 -2.97 -3.25 19.96
CA MET A 493 -3.11 -2.69 21.31
C MET A 493 -2.14 -3.38 22.24
N GLY A 494 -1.65 -2.65 23.26
CA GLY A 494 -0.69 -3.19 24.24
C GLY A 494 -1.21 -4.40 25.02
N TRP A 495 -2.52 -4.55 25.11
CA TRP A 495 -3.19 -5.67 25.75
C TRP A 495 -4.59 -5.83 25.18
N SER A 496 -4.96 -7.04 24.73
CA SER A 496 -6.28 -7.34 24.16
C SER A 496 -6.73 -8.75 24.50
N GLY A 497 -7.97 -8.90 24.96
CA GLY A 497 -8.60 -10.17 25.25
C GLY A 497 -10.11 -10.08 25.02
N ASN A 498 -10.83 -11.19 25.27
CA ASN A 498 -12.28 -11.25 25.07
C ASN A 498 -13.01 -10.40 26.11
N GLY A 499 -13.39 -9.18 25.73
CA GLY A 499 -14.13 -8.24 26.57
C GLY A 499 -13.27 -7.47 27.60
N TYR A 500 -11.93 -7.57 27.52
CA TYR A 500 -11.00 -6.84 28.38
C TYR A 500 -9.73 -6.43 27.63
N GLY A 501 -9.04 -5.41 28.14
CA GLY A 501 -7.79 -4.93 27.57
C GLY A 501 -7.66 -3.41 27.52
N PHE A 502 -6.67 -2.93 26.77
CA PHE A 502 -6.44 -1.52 26.51
C PHE A 502 -6.96 -1.18 25.11
N SER A 503 -7.84 -0.18 25.00
CA SER A 503 -8.39 0.26 23.72
C SER A 503 -8.22 1.76 23.55
N ALA A 504 -7.36 2.17 22.60
CA ALA A 504 -7.14 3.56 22.22
C ALA A 504 -7.05 3.66 20.70
N VAL A 505 -8.12 4.08 20.06
CA VAL A 505 -8.20 4.20 18.60
C VAL A 505 -7.52 5.49 18.15
N PRO A 506 -6.55 5.44 17.20
CA PRO A 506 -5.98 6.62 16.59
C PRO A 506 -7.05 7.44 15.85
N ARG A 507 -7.04 8.76 16.04
CA ARG A 507 -8.00 9.66 15.39
C ARG A 507 -7.54 10.08 14.01
N ILE A 508 -8.47 10.56 13.19
CA ILE A 508 -8.17 11.16 11.88
C ILE A 508 -7.15 12.28 12.06
N GLY A 509 -6.11 12.28 11.21
CA GLY A 509 -4.97 13.19 11.29
C GLY A 509 -3.80 12.69 12.15
N THR A 510 -3.96 11.62 12.93
CA THR A 510 -2.84 11.01 13.68
C THR A 510 -1.87 10.33 12.72
N VAL A 511 -0.56 10.55 12.93
CA VAL A 511 0.49 9.80 12.23
C VAL A 511 0.74 8.49 12.97
N VAL A 512 0.64 7.40 12.22
CA VAL A 512 0.79 6.03 12.73
C VAL A 512 1.97 5.32 12.09
N GLN A 513 2.59 4.43 12.84
CA GLN A 513 3.58 3.49 12.36
C GLN A 513 2.87 2.22 11.92
N VAL A 514 3.10 1.84 10.66
CA VAL A 514 2.49 0.67 10.02
C VAL A 514 3.58 -0.37 9.79
N SER A 515 3.40 -1.54 10.36
CA SER A 515 4.19 -2.75 10.10
C SER A 515 3.41 -3.69 9.21
N TYR A 516 4.06 -4.73 8.71
CA TYR A 516 3.47 -5.69 7.78
C TYR A 516 3.60 -7.11 8.31
N LEU A 517 2.48 -7.82 8.43
CA LEU A 517 2.46 -9.20 8.91
C LEU A 517 3.25 -10.12 7.98
N ASN A 518 4.26 -10.79 8.51
CA ASN A 518 5.22 -11.62 7.74
C ASN A 518 5.92 -10.86 6.60
N GLY A 519 6.01 -9.54 6.67
CA GLY A 519 6.54 -8.70 5.61
C GLY A 519 5.64 -8.60 4.37
N ASP A 520 4.41 -9.11 4.41
CA ASP A 520 3.47 -9.03 3.28
C ASP A 520 2.89 -7.63 3.14
N ILE A 521 3.26 -6.97 2.05
CA ILE A 521 2.84 -5.60 1.73
C ILE A 521 1.32 -5.42 1.62
N ASP A 522 0.56 -6.51 1.47
CA ASP A 522 -0.91 -6.49 1.43
C ASP A 522 -1.55 -6.73 2.82
N ARG A 523 -0.74 -6.88 3.88
CA ARG A 523 -1.21 -7.12 5.26
C ARG A 523 -0.68 -6.09 6.26
N PRO A 524 -1.05 -4.81 6.10
CA PRO A 524 -0.63 -3.76 7.02
C PRO A 524 -1.28 -3.92 8.40
N ILE A 525 -0.55 -3.55 9.45
CA ILE A 525 -1.01 -3.44 10.83
C ILE A 525 -0.38 -2.23 11.51
N ILE A 526 -1.17 -1.42 12.21
CA ILE A 526 -0.66 -0.29 12.97
C ILE A 526 -0.07 -0.80 14.27
N THR A 527 1.20 -0.47 14.54
CA THR A 527 1.96 -0.89 15.72
C THR A 527 2.26 0.25 16.69
N GLY A 528 2.05 1.50 16.27
CA GLY A 528 2.29 2.67 17.10
C GLY A 528 1.74 3.96 16.51
N CYS A 529 1.84 5.03 17.32
CA CYS A 529 1.54 6.40 16.91
C CYS A 529 2.76 7.29 17.17
N THR A 530 2.97 8.31 16.34
CA THR A 530 4.05 9.25 16.48
C THR A 530 3.54 10.69 16.50
N TYR A 531 4.20 11.56 17.24
CA TYR A 531 3.98 13.00 17.16
C TYR A 531 4.76 13.60 15.99
N ASP A 532 4.22 14.65 15.39
CA ASP A 532 4.86 15.39 14.30
C ASP A 532 4.65 16.90 14.46
N GLY A 533 5.04 17.67 13.44
CA GLY A 533 4.88 19.14 13.46
C GLY A 533 3.43 19.63 13.47
N ARG A 534 2.46 18.78 13.11
CA ARG A 534 1.02 19.07 13.16
C ARG A 534 0.36 18.54 14.43
N ASN A 535 0.82 17.40 14.91
CA ASN A 535 0.32 16.71 16.09
C ASN A 535 1.35 16.78 17.22
N ALA A 536 1.35 17.89 17.96
CA ALA A 536 2.27 18.08 19.09
C ALA A 536 1.92 17.19 20.29
N PRO A 537 2.89 16.78 21.10
CA PRO A 537 2.63 16.08 22.35
C PRO A 537 1.70 16.88 23.28
N PRO A 538 0.90 16.22 24.15
CA PRO A 538 0.01 16.88 25.10
C PRO A 538 0.72 17.73 26.15
N ILE A 539 2.04 17.57 26.27
CA ILE A 539 2.93 18.31 27.16
C ILE A 539 4.07 18.92 26.33
N ARG A 540 4.58 20.07 26.75
CA ARG A 540 5.73 20.71 26.10
C ARG A 540 7.03 20.05 26.50
N PHE A 541 7.81 19.62 25.56
CA PHE A 541 9.18 19.20 25.70
C PHE A 541 10.13 20.30 25.23
N PRO A 542 11.33 20.44 25.84
CA PRO A 542 11.91 19.64 26.94
C PRO A 542 11.50 20.12 28.36
N GLU A 543 10.71 21.19 28.49
CA GLU A 543 10.42 21.86 29.76
C GLU A 543 9.73 20.93 30.79
N ASN A 544 8.88 20.02 30.32
CA ASN A 544 8.12 19.10 31.16
C ASN A 544 8.56 17.64 30.96
N LYS A 545 9.87 17.41 30.84
CA LYS A 545 10.42 16.07 30.57
C LYS A 545 10.16 15.03 31.69
N THR A 546 9.85 15.49 32.90
CA THR A 546 9.53 14.66 34.07
C THR A 546 8.07 14.25 34.15
N ARG A 547 7.22 14.76 33.25
CA ARG A 547 5.79 14.43 33.21
C ARG A 547 5.51 13.23 32.35
N THR A 548 4.66 12.35 32.88
CA THR A 548 3.99 11.26 32.15
C THR A 548 2.50 11.52 32.16
N THR A 549 1.84 11.47 30.99
CA THR A 549 0.41 11.74 30.89
C THR A 549 -0.32 10.76 29.97
N PHE A 550 -1.50 10.34 30.40
CA PHE A 550 -2.53 9.75 29.55
C PHE A 550 -3.67 10.76 29.45
N ARG A 551 -3.78 11.41 28.28
CA ARG A 551 -4.75 12.48 28.05
C ARG A 551 -5.61 12.15 26.83
N THR A 552 -6.92 12.23 27.00
CA THR A 552 -7.92 12.11 25.93
C THR A 552 -8.40 13.48 25.48
N GLN A 553 -9.17 13.53 24.42
CA GLN A 553 -9.79 14.76 23.92
C GLN A 553 -11.28 14.52 23.70
N THR A 554 -12.10 15.50 24.03
CA THR A 554 -13.54 15.47 23.77
C THR A 554 -13.82 15.35 22.27
N HIS A 555 -14.68 14.40 21.86
CA HIS A 555 -15.10 14.22 20.48
C HIS A 555 -16.01 15.34 20.04
N LYS A 556 -15.69 15.99 18.92
CA LYS A 556 -16.45 17.13 18.34
C LYS A 556 -16.71 18.26 19.36
N GLY A 557 -15.77 18.50 20.27
CA GLY A 557 -15.89 19.53 21.29
C GLY A 557 -14.55 19.87 21.94
N GLU A 558 -14.57 20.85 22.84
CA GLU A 558 -13.40 21.24 23.62
C GLU A 558 -13.36 20.52 24.95
N GLY A 559 -12.16 20.30 25.48
CA GLY A 559 -11.92 19.65 26.77
C GLY A 559 -11.23 18.31 26.67
N PHE A 560 -10.94 17.71 27.83
CA PHE A 560 -10.13 16.49 27.92
C PHE A 560 -10.36 15.78 29.26
N ASN A 561 -10.03 14.48 29.31
CA ASN A 561 -9.78 13.77 30.57
C ASN A 561 -8.29 13.45 30.66
N GLU A 562 -7.72 13.48 31.87
CA GLU A 562 -6.27 13.30 32.04
C GLU A 562 -5.93 12.52 33.32
N LEU A 563 -5.02 11.58 33.19
CA LEU A 563 -4.24 11.02 34.31
C LEU A 563 -2.78 11.39 34.07
N ARG A 564 -2.21 12.19 34.97
CA ARG A 564 -0.85 12.72 34.86
C ARG A 564 -0.04 12.43 36.12
N PHE A 565 1.22 12.16 35.89
CA PHE A 565 2.26 12.04 36.93
C PHE A 565 3.32 13.12 36.68
N GLU A 566 3.72 13.84 37.73
CA GLU A 566 4.87 14.73 37.72
C GLU A 566 5.90 14.14 38.68
N ASP A 567 7.12 13.88 38.20
CA ASP A 567 8.18 13.22 38.99
C ASP A 567 9.36 14.15 39.28
N GLU A 568 9.24 15.47 39.04
CA GLU A 568 10.28 16.43 39.43
C GLU A 568 10.38 16.51 40.96
N ASP A 569 11.62 16.42 41.49
CA ASP A 569 11.87 16.45 42.92
C ASP A 569 11.28 17.70 43.59
N GLY A 570 10.50 17.50 44.67
CA GLY A 570 9.78 18.55 45.35
C GLY A 570 8.50 19.05 44.65
N LYS A 571 8.16 18.48 43.50
CA LYS A 571 6.93 18.83 42.74
C LYS A 571 6.08 17.62 42.35
N GLN A 572 6.38 16.47 42.95
CA GLN A 572 5.69 15.21 42.63
C GLN A 572 4.17 15.36 42.80
N GLU A 573 3.44 14.96 41.72
CA GLU A 573 2.00 15.08 41.68
C GLU A 573 1.36 13.91 40.94
N VAL A 574 0.22 13.43 41.44
CA VAL A 574 -0.73 12.62 40.68
C VAL A 574 -1.98 13.47 40.44
N PHE A 575 -2.24 13.79 39.18
CA PHE A 575 -3.36 14.64 38.78
C PHE A 575 -4.41 13.83 38.01
N ILE A 576 -5.66 13.85 38.46
CA ILE A 576 -6.80 13.22 37.78
C ILE A 576 -7.81 14.32 37.44
N HIS A 577 -8.10 14.43 36.15
CA HIS A 577 -9.07 15.40 35.62
C HIS A 577 -10.15 14.68 34.81
N ALA A 578 -11.39 14.90 35.20
CA ALA A 578 -12.57 14.51 34.43
C ALA A 578 -13.26 15.77 33.88
N GLN A 579 -13.45 15.81 32.56
CA GLN A 579 -14.11 16.96 31.89
C GLN A 579 -15.53 17.18 32.35
N LYS A 580 -16.25 16.11 32.67
CA LYS A 580 -17.65 16.18 33.08
C LYS A 580 -17.91 15.34 34.33
N ASP A 581 -18.04 14.06 34.19
CA ASP A 581 -18.44 13.15 35.25
C ASP A 581 -17.28 12.23 35.65
N MET A 582 -17.08 12.02 36.95
CA MET A 582 -16.15 11.03 37.50
C MET A 582 -16.90 10.04 38.38
N ASN A 583 -16.97 8.77 37.98
CA ASN A 583 -17.62 7.71 38.70
C ASN A 583 -16.58 6.72 39.21
N THR A 584 -16.60 6.45 40.52
CA THR A 584 -15.76 5.45 41.15
C THR A 584 -16.62 4.37 41.77
N VAL A 585 -16.48 3.12 41.36
CA VAL A 585 -17.19 1.97 41.90
C VAL A 585 -16.19 1.01 42.53
N VAL A 586 -16.31 0.78 43.83
CA VAL A 586 -15.50 -0.18 44.59
C VAL A 586 -16.43 -1.24 45.16
N ARG A 587 -16.25 -2.49 44.79
CA ARG A 587 -17.16 -3.58 45.17
C ARG A 587 -16.89 -4.16 46.55
N ASP A 588 -15.74 -3.85 47.15
CA ASP A 588 -15.35 -4.31 48.46
C ASP A 588 -14.85 -3.09 49.28
N ASN A 589 -13.60 -2.99 49.66
CA ASN A 589 -13.10 -1.99 50.58
C ASN A 589 -12.40 -0.82 49.83
N ARG A 590 -12.60 0.40 50.31
CA ARG A 590 -11.82 1.58 49.97
C ARG A 590 -11.15 2.16 51.17
N SER A 591 -9.85 2.38 51.11
CA SER A 591 -9.11 3.14 52.14
C SER A 591 -8.45 4.36 51.50
N THR A 592 -8.32 5.44 52.29
CA THR A 592 -7.63 6.66 51.86
C THR A 592 -6.79 7.15 53.05
N THR A 593 -5.48 7.28 52.83
CA THR A 593 -4.54 7.80 53.85
C THR A 593 -3.87 9.04 53.28
N VAL A 594 -3.94 10.15 53.97
CA VAL A 594 -3.34 11.43 53.57
C VAL A 594 -2.36 11.85 54.67
N GLY A 595 -1.06 11.96 54.31
CA GLY A 595 0.01 12.29 55.26
C GLY A 595 0.02 13.74 55.75
N ALA A 596 -0.57 14.66 55.01
CA ALA A 596 -0.61 16.07 55.39
C ALA A 596 -2.06 16.62 55.34
N ASN A 597 -2.43 17.31 54.28
CA ASN A 597 -3.72 18.00 54.21
C ASN A 597 -4.66 17.34 53.21
N HIS A 598 -5.91 17.16 53.58
CA HIS A 598 -7.00 16.80 52.67
C HIS A 598 -7.93 18.01 52.51
N LYS A 599 -8.20 18.41 51.26
CA LYS A 599 -9.14 19.48 50.89
C LYS A 599 -10.16 18.97 49.89
N GLU A 600 -11.42 19.12 50.24
CA GLU A 600 -12.55 18.83 49.35
C GLU A 600 -13.40 20.07 49.12
N VAL A 601 -13.77 20.40 47.87
CA VAL A 601 -14.60 21.54 47.53
C VAL A 601 -15.73 21.06 46.62
N ILE A 602 -16.95 21.18 47.04
CA ILE A 602 -18.16 20.81 46.29
C ILE A 602 -18.98 22.06 46.08
N LEU A 603 -19.16 22.44 44.82
CA LEU A 603 -19.83 23.71 44.45
C LEU A 603 -21.34 23.63 44.52
N GLN A 604 -21.95 22.47 44.49
CA GLN A 604 -23.39 22.28 44.54
C GLN A 604 -23.81 21.36 45.68
N ASN A 605 -24.11 20.11 45.45
CA ASN A 605 -24.70 19.20 46.39
C ASN A 605 -23.74 18.06 46.76
N GLN A 606 -23.68 17.72 48.04
CA GLN A 606 -23.03 16.49 48.51
C GLN A 606 -24.05 15.60 49.18
N THR A 607 -24.09 14.33 48.82
CA THR A 607 -24.94 13.34 49.51
C THR A 607 -24.03 12.19 49.97
N VAL A 608 -24.11 11.85 51.26
CA VAL A 608 -23.42 10.72 51.86
C VAL A 608 -24.44 9.76 52.44
N SER A 609 -24.44 8.51 51.99
CA SER A 609 -25.30 7.45 52.53
C SER A 609 -24.43 6.30 53.06
N VAL A 610 -24.59 5.97 54.35
CA VAL A 610 -23.85 4.90 55.02
C VAL A 610 -24.85 3.92 55.59
N HIS A 611 -24.88 2.69 55.08
CA HIS A 611 -25.79 1.63 55.59
C HIS A 611 -25.31 0.96 56.90
N GLY A 612 -24.07 1.13 57.24
CA GLY A 612 -23.50 0.62 58.47
C GLY A 612 -23.17 1.76 59.46
N SER A 613 -22.07 1.66 60.18
CA SER A 613 -21.63 2.67 61.12
C SER A 613 -20.71 3.70 60.51
N GLN A 614 -20.87 4.96 60.89
CA GLN A 614 -19.94 6.04 60.56
C GLN A 614 -19.24 6.52 61.81
N SER A 615 -17.91 6.59 61.84
CA SER A 615 -17.11 7.12 62.91
C SER A 615 -16.22 8.26 62.41
N THR A 616 -16.22 9.37 63.16
CA THR A 616 -15.33 10.51 62.84
C THR A 616 -14.53 10.86 64.10
N SER A 617 -13.22 10.89 64.02
CA SER A 617 -12.31 11.28 65.12
C SER A 617 -11.45 12.46 64.66
N VAL A 618 -11.47 13.55 65.42
CA VAL A 618 -10.69 14.77 65.14
C VAL A 618 -9.89 15.08 66.41
N GLN A 619 -8.54 15.11 66.26
CA GLN A 619 -7.66 15.34 67.45
C GLN A 619 -7.55 16.81 67.86
N SER A 620 -7.86 17.75 66.98
CA SER A 620 -7.82 19.18 67.29
C SER A 620 -9.24 19.78 67.17
N ASP A 621 -9.44 20.77 66.37
CA ASP A 621 -10.70 21.50 66.24
C ASP A 621 -11.56 20.97 65.08
N GLN A 622 -12.85 20.79 65.32
CA GLN A 622 -13.86 20.58 64.29
C GLN A 622 -14.79 21.79 64.23
N LYS A 623 -14.92 22.40 63.05
CA LYS A 623 -15.80 23.54 62.81
C LYS A 623 -16.80 23.23 61.70
N ASN A 624 -18.11 23.32 62.04
CA ASN A 624 -19.21 23.21 61.08
C ASN A 624 -19.88 24.59 60.95
N VAL A 625 -19.96 25.08 59.72
CA VAL A 625 -20.68 26.36 59.40
C VAL A 625 -21.73 26.06 58.37
N VAL A 626 -22.99 26.30 58.72
CA VAL A 626 -24.15 26.10 57.88
C VAL A 626 -24.89 27.44 57.77
N PHE A 627 -25.02 27.97 56.54
CA PHE A 627 -25.74 29.23 56.28
C PHE A 627 -27.24 29.04 56.15
N GLY A 628 -27.71 27.83 55.98
CA GLY A 628 -29.12 27.45 55.90
C GLY A 628 -29.54 26.67 57.16
N ASN A 629 -30.47 25.76 57.00
CA ASN A 629 -30.96 24.92 58.07
C ASN A 629 -30.06 23.71 58.30
N GLN A 630 -29.80 23.39 59.55
CA GLN A 630 -29.17 22.11 59.98
C GLN A 630 -30.24 21.33 60.74
N GLN A 631 -30.49 20.10 60.32
CA GLN A 631 -31.39 19.17 60.98
C GLN A 631 -30.66 17.89 61.35
N SER A 632 -30.87 17.41 62.58
CA SER A 632 -30.38 16.12 63.07
C SER A 632 -31.58 15.33 63.57
N ILE A 633 -31.85 14.16 62.99
CA ILE A 633 -32.91 13.26 63.39
C ILE A 633 -32.28 11.96 63.79
N VAL A 634 -32.53 11.48 65.01
CA VAL A 634 -31.96 10.26 65.56
C VAL A 634 -33.04 9.47 66.23
N ASP A 635 -33.25 8.23 65.86
CA ASP A 635 -34.21 7.31 66.46
C ASP A 635 -33.75 6.77 67.82
N GLY A 636 -32.43 6.81 68.10
CA GLY A 636 -31.83 6.39 69.34
C GLY A 636 -31.42 7.55 70.25
N GLU A 637 -30.40 7.38 71.07
CA GLU A 637 -29.89 8.38 71.96
C GLU A 637 -28.91 9.36 71.29
N VAL A 638 -28.99 10.65 71.63
CA VAL A 638 -27.97 11.65 71.25
C VAL A 638 -27.21 12.05 72.48
N VAL A 639 -25.93 11.73 72.59
CA VAL A 639 -25.02 12.12 73.63
C VAL A 639 -24.13 13.26 73.23
N ILE A 640 -24.21 14.40 73.90
CA ILE A 640 -23.28 15.52 73.68
C ILE A 640 -22.51 15.74 74.97
N ALA A 641 -21.22 15.38 74.95
CA ALA A 641 -20.37 15.51 76.15
C ALA A 641 -19.18 16.46 75.87
N SER A 642 -18.85 17.30 76.81
CA SER A 642 -17.72 18.23 76.72
C SER A 642 -17.01 18.35 78.08
N ALA A 643 -15.69 18.20 78.08
CA ALA A 643 -14.89 18.43 79.25
C ALA A 643 -14.80 19.92 79.67
N LYS A 644 -14.98 20.85 78.74
CA LYS A 644 -14.84 22.31 78.96
C LYS A 644 -16.14 23.08 78.97
N GLY A 645 -17.25 22.46 78.58
CA GLY A 645 -18.58 23.07 78.58
C GLY A 645 -19.29 23.03 77.23
N ILE A 646 -20.62 23.11 77.28
CA ILE A 646 -21.48 23.13 76.10
C ILE A 646 -22.24 24.48 76.08
N ARG A 647 -22.25 25.18 74.96
CA ARG A 647 -23.02 26.40 74.80
C ARG A 647 -23.93 26.27 73.53
N LEU A 648 -25.19 26.47 73.72
CA LEU A 648 -26.19 26.60 72.67
C LEU A 648 -26.67 28.03 72.68
N ILE A 649 -26.56 28.73 71.54
CA ILE A 649 -26.88 30.15 71.39
C ILE A 649 -27.87 30.32 70.25
N SER A 650 -28.94 31.03 70.47
CA SER A 650 -29.92 31.43 69.47
C SER A 650 -30.33 32.89 69.73
N GLY A 651 -29.87 33.82 68.89
CA GLY A 651 -30.05 35.26 69.11
C GLY A 651 -29.48 35.72 70.47
N THR A 652 -30.31 36.28 71.37
CA THR A 652 -29.95 36.69 72.73
C THR A 652 -30.06 35.56 73.75
N SER A 653 -30.62 34.41 73.36
CA SER A 653 -30.83 33.26 74.28
C SER A 653 -29.62 32.32 74.33
N VAL A 654 -29.19 31.95 75.52
CA VAL A 654 -28.03 31.07 75.71
C VAL A 654 -28.41 29.99 76.73
N LEU A 655 -28.12 28.73 76.40
CA LEU A 655 -28.04 27.60 77.33
C LEU A 655 -26.58 27.20 77.46
N GLN A 656 -26.00 27.26 78.71
CA GLN A 656 -24.62 26.90 78.99
C GLN A 656 -24.58 25.82 80.06
N LEU A 657 -23.86 24.73 79.74
CA LEU A 657 -23.50 23.68 80.63
C LEU A 657 -22.00 23.82 81.01
N SER A 658 -21.66 24.10 82.26
CA SER A 658 -20.27 24.26 82.68
C SER A 658 -19.71 22.97 83.24
N PRO A 659 -18.39 22.75 83.17
CA PRO A 659 -17.78 21.55 83.74
C PRO A 659 -17.88 21.51 85.29
N SER A 660 -18.21 22.62 85.94
CA SER A 660 -18.47 22.69 87.40
C SER A 660 -19.84 22.19 87.84
N GLY A 661 -20.64 21.65 86.89
CA GLY A 661 -22.00 21.17 87.15
C GLY A 661 -23.03 22.30 87.15
N ARG A 662 -22.68 23.54 86.73
CA ARG A 662 -23.59 24.65 86.65
C ARG A 662 -24.29 24.68 85.31
N VAL A 663 -25.60 24.74 85.29
CA VAL A 663 -26.43 25.02 84.14
C VAL A 663 -26.88 26.49 84.15
N THR A 664 -26.65 27.25 83.11
CA THR A 664 -27.09 28.66 83.04
C THR A 664 -27.97 28.81 81.82
N ILE A 665 -29.15 29.38 81.97
CA ILE A 665 -30.07 29.81 80.91
C ILE A 665 -30.19 31.32 81.00
N ALA A 666 -29.84 32.02 79.93
CA ALA A 666 -29.96 33.47 79.88
C ALA A 666 -30.85 33.78 78.61
N CYS A 667 -31.95 34.51 78.84
CA CYS A 667 -32.88 34.86 77.83
C CYS A 667 -33.74 36.08 78.26
N GLU A 668 -34.41 36.79 77.38
CA GLU A 668 -35.29 37.87 77.74
C GLU A 668 -36.62 37.40 78.37
N ASN A 669 -37.20 36.32 77.83
CA ASN A 669 -38.40 35.65 78.34
C ASN A 669 -38.10 34.15 78.55
N PHE A 670 -38.61 33.57 79.59
CA PHE A 670 -38.42 32.18 79.96
C PHE A 670 -39.73 31.53 80.38
N ASP A 671 -40.27 30.65 79.59
CA ASP A 671 -41.51 29.93 79.85
C ASP A 671 -41.23 28.45 80.19
N PHE A 672 -41.72 27.97 81.31
CA PHE A 672 -41.89 26.59 81.61
C PHE A 672 -43.29 26.13 81.37
N TYR A 673 -43.47 25.24 80.39
CA TYR A 673 -44.80 24.69 80.11
C TYR A 673 -44.72 23.15 80.29
N ALA A 674 -45.62 22.62 81.08
CA ALA A 674 -45.79 21.17 81.26
C ALA A 674 -47.28 20.84 80.97
N SER A 675 -47.55 19.91 80.07
CA SER A 675 -48.86 19.38 79.79
C SER A 675 -49.44 18.44 80.87
N GLY A 676 -48.61 18.08 81.83
CA GLY A 676 -48.90 17.23 82.98
C GLY A 676 -48.33 17.89 84.24
N SER A 677 -47.80 17.08 85.20
CA SER A 677 -47.17 17.58 86.43
C SER A 677 -45.72 17.94 86.14
N GLY A 678 -45.24 19.10 86.65
CA GLY A 678 -43.84 19.56 86.71
C GLY A 678 -43.35 19.59 88.10
N GLN A 679 -42.06 19.25 88.34
CA GLN A 679 -41.41 19.42 89.65
C GLN A 679 -40.12 20.22 89.45
N ILE A 680 -39.90 21.21 90.30
CA ILE A 680 -38.63 21.87 90.48
C ILE A 680 -38.19 21.56 91.89
N ALA A 681 -37.08 20.79 92.11
CA ALA A 681 -36.60 20.44 93.39
C ALA A 681 -35.12 20.88 93.50
N THR A 682 -34.73 21.42 94.65
CA THR A 682 -33.37 21.83 94.97
C THR A 682 -32.93 21.15 96.21
N GLY A 683 -31.65 20.86 96.39
CA GLY A 683 -31.09 20.26 97.62
C GLY A 683 -31.06 21.24 98.76
N GLU A 684 -30.95 22.53 98.52
CA GLU A 684 -30.76 23.54 99.58
C GLU A 684 -31.72 24.73 99.39
N ILE A 685 -31.55 25.60 98.37
CA ILE A 685 -32.31 26.83 98.22
C ILE A 685 -32.85 26.90 96.79
N LEU A 686 -34.13 27.28 96.62
CA LEU A 686 -34.77 27.70 95.38
C LEU A 686 -35.10 29.21 95.50
N ASP A 687 -34.33 30.05 94.82
CA ASP A 687 -34.56 31.48 94.72
C ASP A 687 -35.25 31.82 93.43
N LEU A 688 -36.43 32.44 93.45
CA LEU A 688 -37.23 32.95 92.39
C LEU A 688 -37.34 34.45 92.52
N ASN A 689 -37.14 35.27 91.44
CA ASN A 689 -37.21 36.70 91.38
C ASN A 689 -36.34 37.47 92.40
N MET A 690 -35.04 37.24 92.40
CA MET A 690 -34.12 38.04 93.22
C MET A 690 -33.93 39.43 92.61
N ASP A 691 -34.08 40.50 93.40
CA ASP A 691 -33.88 41.87 92.96
C ASP A 691 -32.43 42.26 92.69
N ASN A 692 -31.47 41.41 92.98
CA ASN A 692 -30.05 41.57 92.75
C ASN A 692 -29.52 40.36 91.93
N ALA A 693 -28.98 40.63 90.77
CA ALA A 693 -28.26 39.59 90.00
C ALA A 693 -27.22 38.91 90.88
N ALA A 694 -27.19 37.54 90.96
CA ALA A 694 -26.21 36.83 91.65
C ALA A 694 -24.81 37.27 91.20
N PRO A 695 -23.88 37.58 92.10
CA PRO A 695 -22.55 38.01 91.78
C PRO A 695 -21.85 36.91 90.94
N GLY A 696 -21.49 37.22 89.70
CA GLY A 696 -20.78 36.30 88.82
C GLY A 696 -21.50 35.89 87.55
N ILE A 697 -22.69 36.43 87.19
CA ILE A 697 -23.24 36.27 85.86
C ILE A 697 -22.56 37.31 84.98
N THR A 698 -21.49 36.90 84.34
CA THR A 698 -20.91 37.66 83.25
C THR A 698 -21.93 37.66 82.09
N LYS A 699 -22.33 38.87 81.61
CA LYS A 699 -23.15 39.00 80.37
C LYS A 699 -22.45 38.17 79.30
N ILE A 700 -23.11 37.13 78.84
CA ILE A 700 -22.63 36.35 77.77
C ILE A 700 -22.89 37.22 76.52
N ASP A 701 -21.84 37.76 75.89
CA ASP A 701 -21.95 38.49 74.64
C ASP A 701 -22.11 37.49 73.49
N PRO A 702 -23.25 37.43 72.83
CA PRO A 702 -23.45 36.51 71.73
C PRO A 702 -22.61 36.85 70.46
N ASN A 703 -21.98 38.05 70.47
CA ASN A 703 -21.27 38.56 69.29
C ASN A 703 -19.77 38.28 69.30
N THR A 704 -19.20 37.62 70.33
CA THR A 704 -17.74 37.37 70.36
C THR A 704 -17.27 36.26 69.46
N ASP A 705 -18.15 35.50 68.79
CA ASP A 705 -17.80 34.59 67.72
C ASP A 705 -18.51 35.00 66.42
N THR A 706 -18.01 35.99 65.76
CA THR A 706 -18.58 36.57 64.55
C THR A 706 -18.55 35.57 63.40
N ILE A 707 -19.75 35.17 62.96
CA ILE A 707 -20.01 34.45 61.70
C ILE A 707 -19.48 35.24 60.48
N ALA A 708 -19.31 36.57 60.62
CA ALA A 708 -18.82 37.45 59.56
C ALA A 708 -17.38 37.20 59.10
N SER A 709 -16.45 36.77 60.01
CA SER A 709 -15.06 36.50 59.62
C SER A 709 -14.86 35.18 58.91
N THR A 710 -15.85 34.30 58.91
CA THR A 710 -15.76 32.94 58.35
C THR A 710 -16.14 32.91 56.88
N LYS A 711 -16.95 33.86 56.37
CA LYS A 711 -17.39 33.92 54.99
C LYS A 711 -16.22 34.14 54.01
N SER A 712 -15.26 34.99 54.35
CA SER A 712 -14.12 35.33 53.49
C SER A 712 -12.99 34.26 53.44
N GLN A 713 -12.91 33.39 54.43
CA GLN A 713 -11.89 32.32 54.47
C GLN A 713 -12.27 31.06 53.71
N PHE A 714 -13.58 30.76 53.56
CA PHE A 714 -14.07 29.53 52.91
C PHE A 714 -14.58 29.73 51.49
N PHE A 715 -14.88 30.96 51.09
CA PHE A 715 -15.34 31.28 49.74
C PHE A 715 -14.54 32.49 49.24
N PRO A 716 -13.34 32.30 48.68
CA PRO A 716 -12.66 33.37 47.95
C PRO A 716 -13.59 33.83 46.81
N GLU A 717 -13.85 35.11 46.72
CA GLU A 717 -14.56 35.70 45.55
C GLU A 717 -13.83 35.34 44.28
N LYS A 718 -14.59 35.03 43.19
CA LYS A 718 -14.12 34.52 41.90
C LYS A 718 -13.09 35.42 41.26
#